data_15d00f5073171b8db44f7795be9785df
#
_entry.id   15d00f5073171b8db44f7795be9785df
#
_cell.length_a   1.000
_cell.length_b   1.000
_cell.length_c   1.000
_cell.angle_alpha   90.00
_cell.angle_beta   90.00
_cell.angle_gamma   90.00
#
_symmetry.space_group_name_H-M   'P 1'
#
loop_
_entity.id
_entity.type
_entity.pdbx_description
1 polymer ?
#
loop_
_entity_poly.entity_id
_entity_poly.type
_entity_poly.pdbx_seq_one_letter_code
_entity_poly.pdbx_strand_id
1 'polypeptide(L)'
;MQPTNPNQFTEKTWEAITRTPDIVKSAQQQQLESEHLMKALLDQEGLATSILNKAGANVQRFRERTEDFIKRQPKVSGSGTSVYVGRSLDTLLDRAEAFRKEFEDDFISIEHLMLAYPKDDRFGKALFQEFKLDENKLRTIIAQVRGSQKVTDQNPEGKYESLEKYGRDLTAFAREGKLDPVIGRDDEIRRTIQILSRRTKNNPVLIGEPGVGKTAIAEGLAQRIVSGDVPESLRDRKLIALDMGALIAGAKYRGEFEERLKAVLKEVTDSKGQLILFIDEIHTVVGAGATQGAMDAGNLLKPMLARGELRCIGATTLDEYRKYIEKDAALERRFQQVYIDQPSVEDTVSILRGLKDRYETHHNVKISDSALVAAATLSTRYISDRFLPDKAIDLVDEAAARLKMESTSKPEELDEIDRKIIQLKMERLSLQKESDAPSRERLERLDKELADLEEKQRTLNAQWQAEKDVLERRKTFKEEIDRVNIEIQQAEREYDLNKAAELKYGKLTELQRQLEETETQLAQTQNSGRSLLREEVTESDIAEIISKWTGIPISKLVESEKEKLLQLEDELHKRVIGQDEAVTAVADAIQRSRAGLADPNRPTASFIFLGPTGVGKTELGKALAAYLFDTEEALVRIDMSEYMEKHSVSRLIGAPPGYVGYDEGGQLTESIRRRPYAVVLFDEIEKAHPDVFNIMLQILDDGRVTDSQGHTVDFKNSIIIMTSNIGSQFILDLAGDDSHYDEMRSRVMEAMRTSFRPEFLNRIDEIIIFHGLQKSELRQIVQIQVKRLEKRLSDRKMSLKLSEASLDFLAEVGYDPVFGARPLKRAIQRELETQIAKGILRGEFNDGDNIFVDVENERLAFKRLPAELVTAH
;
A
#
# COMPACT_ATOMS: atom_id res chain seq x y z
N MET A 1 -5.10 52.27 -31.47
CA MET A 1 -6.27 51.35 -31.27
C MET A 1 -6.68 51.40 -29.79
N GLN A 2 -7.86 51.89 -29.47
CA GLN A 2 -8.30 51.87 -28.10
C GLN A 2 -8.77 50.43 -27.74
N PRO A 3 -8.36 49.88 -26.61
CA PRO A 3 -8.74 48.51 -26.19
C PRO A 3 -10.17 48.47 -25.66
N THR A 4 -11.17 48.64 -26.58
CA THR A 4 -12.60 48.71 -26.17
C THR A 4 -13.39 47.45 -26.57
N ASN A 5 -12.84 46.60 -27.43
CA ASN A 5 -13.52 45.38 -27.90
C ASN A 5 -12.77 44.11 -27.44
N PRO A 6 -13.29 43.39 -26.46
CA PRO A 6 -12.65 42.16 -25.94
C PRO A 6 -12.53 41.06 -27.02
N ASN A 7 -13.41 41.07 -28.02
CA ASN A 7 -13.41 40.06 -29.10
C ASN A 7 -12.25 40.14 -30.09
N GLN A 8 -11.36 41.13 -29.93
CA GLN A 8 -10.15 41.24 -30.76
C GLN A 8 -8.90 40.65 -30.11
N PHE A 9 -9.01 40.27 -28.86
CA PHE A 9 -7.86 39.79 -28.03
C PHE A 9 -8.09 38.36 -27.56
N THR A 10 -7.00 37.67 -27.29
CA THR A 10 -7.07 36.42 -26.53
C THR A 10 -7.45 36.71 -25.07
N GLU A 11 -8.05 35.69 -24.37
CA GLU A 11 -8.47 35.85 -22.98
C GLU A 11 -7.36 36.37 -22.07
N LYS A 12 -6.16 35.82 -22.20
CA LYS A 12 -5.00 36.20 -21.40
C LYS A 12 -4.50 37.59 -21.72
N THR A 13 -4.48 37.97 -23.00
CA THR A 13 -4.15 39.31 -23.42
C THR A 13 -5.17 40.33 -22.89
N TRP A 14 -6.45 40.01 -22.97
CA TRP A 14 -7.51 40.86 -22.45
C TRP A 14 -7.45 40.98 -20.92
N GLU A 15 -7.17 39.90 -20.20
CA GLU A 15 -6.94 39.89 -18.76
C GLU A 15 -5.79 40.83 -18.34
N ALA A 16 -4.68 40.78 -19.07
CA ALA A 16 -3.55 41.69 -18.83
C ALA A 16 -3.94 43.16 -19.06
N ILE A 17 -4.67 43.45 -20.14
CA ILE A 17 -5.15 44.81 -20.45
C ILE A 17 -6.10 45.30 -19.35
N THR A 18 -7.03 44.51 -18.89
CA THR A 18 -8.02 44.88 -17.86
C THR A 18 -7.42 45.10 -16.47
N ARG A 19 -6.27 44.45 -16.16
CA ARG A 19 -5.49 44.69 -14.93
C ARG A 19 -4.64 45.99 -14.96
N THR A 20 -4.36 46.50 -16.13
CA THR A 20 -3.50 47.68 -16.29
C THR A 20 -3.99 48.94 -15.57
N PRO A 21 -5.29 49.29 -15.55
CA PRO A 21 -5.84 50.38 -14.78
C PRO A 21 -5.57 50.33 -13.29
N ASP A 22 -5.58 49.16 -12.70
CA ASP A 22 -5.32 48.98 -11.25
C ASP A 22 -3.85 49.16 -10.93
N ILE A 23 -2.93 48.76 -11.83
CA ILE A 23 -1.50 49.02 -11.72
C ILE A 23 -1.21 50.53 -11.79
N VAL A 24 -1.85 51.24 -12.69
CA VAL A 24 -1.73 52.71 -12.82
C VAL A 24 -2.22 53.43 -11.56
N LYS A 25 -3.36 53.04 -11.05
CA LYS A 25 -3.92 53.58 -9.79
C LYS A 25 -3.00 53.30 -8.61
N SER A 26 -2.46 52.10 -8.48
CA SER A 26 -1.52 51.73 -7.42
C SER A 26 -0.20 52.51 -7.52
N ALA A 27 0.25 52.85 -8.72
CA ALA A 27 1.42 53.68 -8.99
C ALA A 27 1.15 55.18 -8.85
N GLN A 28 -0.08 55.59 -8.55
CA GLN A 28 -0.51 56.99 -8.45
C GLN A 28 -0.33 57.76 -9.77
N GLN A 29 -0.66 57.16 -10.90
CA GLN A 29 -0.49 57.74 -12.25
C GLN A 29 -1.85 57.85 -12.94
N GLN A 30 -1.91 58.58 -14.06
CA GLN A 30 -3.17 58.84 -14.79
C GLN A 30 -3.18 58.26 -16.19
N GLN A 31 -2.01 57.97 -16.77
CA GLN A 31 -1.91 57.49 -18.14
C GLN A 31 -1.57 55.99 -18.16
N LEU A 32 -2.37 55.23 -18.86
CA LEU A 32 -2.11 53.81 -19.20
C LEU A 32 -1.06 53.78 -20.32
N GLU A 33 0.16 53.41 -19.98
CA GLU A 33 1.27 53.35 -20.95
C GLU A 33 1.83 51.93 -21.08
N SER A 34 2.73 51.72 -22.02
CA SER A 34 3.28 50.40 -22.37
C SER A 34 3.95 49.68 -21.18
N GLU A 35 4.62 50.42 -20.26
CA GLU A 35 5.24 49.86 -19.07
C GLU A 35 4.24 49.16 -18.11
N HIS A 36 3.02 49.70 -18.01
CA HIS A 36 1.99 49.13 -17.15
C HIS A 36 1.45 47.82 -17.71
N LEU A 37 1.27 47.75 -19.03
CA LEU A 37 0.87 46.50 -19.69
C LEU A 37 1.98 45.44 -19.58
N MET A 38 3.27 45.83 -19.73
CA MET A 38 4.36 44.87 -19.50
C MET A 38 4.35 44.31 -18.08
N LYS A 39 4.12 45.15 -17.06
CA LYS A 39 4.01 44.69 -15.70
C LYS A 39 2.83 43.68 -15.55
N ALA A 40 1.67 44.01 -16.13
CA ALA A 40 0.52 43.10 -16.12
C ALA A 40 0.84 41.73 -16.77
N LEU A 41 1.56 41.74 -17.88
CA LEU A 41 2.01 40.53 -18.57
C LEU A 41 3.04 39.72 -17.77
N LEU A 42 3.93 40.37 -17.02
CA LEU A 42 4.91 39.71 -16.16
C LEU A 42 4.31 39.18 -14.86
N ASP A 43 3.25 39.83 -14.38
CA ASP A 43 2.50 39.38 -13.18
C ASP A 43 1.57 38.21 -13.47
N GLN A 44 1.27 37.92 -14.74
CA GLN A 44 0.66 36.69 -15.19
C GLN A 44 1.75 35.62 -15.35
N GLU A 45 1.66 34.52 -14.61
CA GLU A 45 2.47 33.33 -14.92
C GLU A 45 1.97 32.74 -16.24
N GLY A 46 2.75 32.85 -17.31
CA GLY A 46 2.30 32.35 -18.62
C GLY A 46 3.27 32.67 -19.79
N LEU A 47 2.70 32.89 -20.98
CA LEU A 47 3.43 32.96 -22.24
C LEU A 47 4.52 34.05 -22.27
N ALA A 48 4.29 35.24 -21.70
CA ALA A 48 5.29 36.31 -21.69
C ALA A 48 6.55 35.91 -20.92
N THR A 49 6.40 35.30 -19.76
CA THR A 49 7.51 34.81 -18.93
C THR A 49 8.22 33.61 -19.58
N SER A 50 7.48 32.70 -20.23
CA SER A 50 8.04 31.58 -21.00
C SER A 50 8.93 32.07 -22.16
N ILE A 51 8.43 33.04 -22.97
CA ILE A 51 9.20 33.65 -24.06
C ILE A 51 10.48 34.27 -23.54
N LEU A 52 10.44 35.02 -22.44
CA LEU A 52 11.63 35.69 -21.85
C LEU A 52 12.65 34.66 -21.31
N ASN A 53 12.18 33.60 -20.63
CA ASN A 53 13.05 32.52 -20.13
C ASN A 53 13.77 31.81 -21.30
N LYS A 54 13.03 31.39 -22.33
CA LYS A 54 13.61 30.76 -23.52
C LYS A 54 14.55 31.70 -24.29
N ALA A 55 14.34 33.03 -24.21
CA ALA A 55 15.25 34.03 -24.72
C ALA A 55 16.54 34.15 -23.91
N GLY A 56 16.65 33.48 -22.77
CA GLY A 56 17.79 33.56 -21.86
C GLY A 56 17.82 34.84 -21.02
N ALA A 57 16.67 35.54 -20.88
CA ALA A 57 16.55 36.73 -20.06
C ALA A 57 16.21 36.36 -18.62
N ASN A 58 16.84 36.98 -17.64
CA ASN A 58 16.45 36.84 -16.24
C ASN A 58 15.14 37.59 -15.99
N VAL A 59 14.02 36.85 -15.91
CA VAL A 59 12.66 37.38 -15.75
C VAL A 59 12.52 38.24 -14.50
N GLN A 60 13.15 37.86 -13.39
CA GLN A 60 13.09 38.61 -12.15
C GLN A 60 13.74 40.01 -12.32
N ARG A 61 14.90 40.05 -12.91
CA ARG A 61 15.60 41.34 -13.22
C ARG A 61 14.81 42.15 -14.24
N PHE A 62 14.17 41.50 -15.21
CA PHE A 62 13.32 42.16 -16.19
C PHE A 62 12.11 42.82 -15.54
N ARG A 63 11.49 42.14 -14.57
CA ARG A 63 10.39 42.65 -13.73
C ARG A 63 10.85 43.84 -12.88
N GLU A 64 11.96 43.73 -12.19
CA GLU A 64 12.54 44.82 -11.38
C GLU A 64 12.78 46.08 -12.20
N ARG A 65 13.33 45.91 -13.40
CA ARG A 65 13.57 47.04 -14.32
C ARG A 65 12.28 47.70 -14.78
N THR A 66 11.24 46.92 -15.04
CA THR A 66 9.91 47.42 -15.40
C THR A 66 9.31 48.23 -14.24
N GLU A 67 9.36 47.69 -13.03
CA GLU A 67 8.87 48.38 -11.84
C GLU A 67 9.64 49.67 -11.52
N ASP A 68 10.95 49.64 -11.65
CA ASP A 68 11.77 50.82 -11.44
C ASP A 68 11.47 51.92 -12.46
N PHE A 69 11.18 51.56 -13.69
CA PHE A 69 10.75 52.53 -14.70
C PHE A 69 9.40 53.13 -14.32
N ILE A 70 8.43 52.33 -13.90
CA ILE A 70 7.10 52.79 -13.44
C ILE A 70 7.24 53.73 -12.24
N LYS A 71 8.11 53.42 -11.24
CA LYS A 71 8.34 54.24 -10.04
C LYS A 71 8.91 55.64 -10.36
N ARG A 72 9.68 55.77 -11.44
CA ARG A 72 10.31 57.02 -11.89
C ARG A 72 9.37 57.96 -12.64
N GLN A 73 8.19 57.46 -13.08
CA GLN A 73 7.23 58.31 -13.81
C GLN A 73 6.52 59.30 -12.87
N PRO A 74 6.02 60.42 -13.40
CA PRO A 74 5.32 61.42 -12.62
C PRO A 74 4.12 60.86 -11.88
N LYS A 75 4.00 61.21 -10.56
CA LYS A 75 2.89 60.84 -9.73
C LYS A 75 1.90 61.97 -9.59
N VAL A 76 0.61 61.63 -9.58
CA VAL A 76 -0.47 62.64 -9.42
C VAL A 76 -1.16 62.43 -8.07
N SER A 77 -1.22 63.52 -7.29
CA SER A 77 -1.89 63.54 -6.00
C SER A 77 -3.30 64.11 -6.16
N GLY A 78 -4.36 63.30 -5.97
CA GLY A 78 -5.74 63.74 -6.01
C GLY A 78 -6.72 62.59 -5.94
N SER A 79 -7.79 62.71 -5.12
CA SER A 79 -8.88 61.74 -5.08
C SER A 79 -9.83 62.00 -6.25
N GLY A 80 -9.95 61.02 -7.17
CA GLY A 80 -10.94 61.09 -8.25
C GLY A 80 -10.38 61.20 -9.69
N THR A 81 -9.14 60.83 -9.92
CA THR A 81 -8.51 60.92 -11.29
C THR A 81 -8.99 59.81 -12.20
N SER A 82 -9.68 60.16 -13.28
CA SER A 82 -9.98 59.29 -14.40
C SER A 82 -8.68 58.83 -15.10
N VAL A 83 -8.53 57.50 -15.28
CA VAL A 83 -7.39 56.89 -16.01
C VAL A 83 -7.72 56.88 -17.50
N TYR A 84 -6.79 57.33 -18.34
CA TYR A 84 -6.95 57.34 -19.80
C TYR A 84 -5.77 56.65 -20.52
N VAL A 85 -6.02 56.14 -21.71
CA VAL A 85 -5.04 55.43 -22.51
C VAL A 85 -3.97 56.43 -23.01
N GLY A 86 -2.70 56.14 -22.73
CA GLY A 86 -1.59 56.93 -23.21
C GLY A 86 -1.15 56.58 -24.63
N ARG A 87 -0.37 57.48 -25.23
CA ARG A 87 0.02 57.37 -26.65
C ARG A 87 0.92 56.15 -26.88
N SER A 88 1.78 55.78 -25.95
CA SER A 88 2.70 54.62 -26.16
C SER A 88 1.92 53.30 -26.20
N LEU A 89 0.95 53.15 -25.31
CA LEU A 89 0.09 51.94 -25.30
C LEU A 89 -0.74 51.88 -26.60
N ASP A 90 -1.33 52.95 -27.02
CA ASP A 90 -2.11 53.02 -28.26
C ASP A 90 -1.24 52.60 -29.49
N THR A 91 -0.04 53.15 -29.60
CA THR A 91 0.92 52.79 -30.66
C THR A 91 1.39 51.35 -30.57
N LEU A 92 1.58 50.83 -29.33
CA LEU A 92 1.95 49.42 -29.09
C LEU A 92 0.88 48.47 -29.60
N LEU A 93 -0.41 48.76 -29.29
CA LEU A 93 -1.54 47.95 -29.74
C LEU A 93 -1.71 47.99 -31.26
N ASP A 94 -1.50 49.15 -31.92
CA ASP A 94 -1.51 49.25 -33.39
C ASP A 94 -0.41 48.40 -34.02
N ARG A 95 0.76 48.35 -33.43
CA ARG A 95 1.86 47.49 -33.90
C ARG A 95 1.56 46.01 -33.68
N ALA A 96 0.97 45.66 -32.55
CA ALA A 96 0.55 44.30 -32.26
C ALA A 96 -0.53 43.81 -33.26
N GLU A 97 -1.45 44.70 -33.65
CA GLU A 97 -2.47 44.42 -34.71
C GLU A 97 -1.78 44.21 -36.07
N ALA A 98 -0.71 44.95 -36.40
CA ALA A 98 0.06 44.73 -37.62
C ALA A 98 0.74 43.36 -37.64
N PHE A 99 1.34 42.92 -36.50
CA PHE A 99 1.90 41.57 -36.37
C PHE A 99 0.83 40.49 -36.45
N ARG A 100 -0.37 40.68 -35.85
CA ARG A 100 -1.51 39.76 -35.98
C ARG A 100 -1.84 39.53 -37.49
N LYS A 101 -1.94 40.60 -38.26
CA LYS A 101 -2.22 40.50 -39.69
C LYS A 101 -1.09 39.83 -40.46
N GLU A 102 0.18 40.11 -40.10
CA GLU A 102 1.34 39.46 -40.72
C GLU A 102 1.33 37.94 -40.50
N PHE A 103 0.91 37.47 -39.29
CA PHE A 103 0.83 36.06 -38.96
C PHE A 103 -0.48 35.41 -39.44
N GLU A 104 -1.40 36.17 -40.03
CA GLU A 104 -2.73 35.71 -40.47
C GLU A 104 -3.51 35.10 -39.27
N ASP A 105 -3.44 35.71 -38.11
CA ASP A 105 -4.15 35.29 -36.90
C ASP A 105 -5.46 36.06 -36.72
N ASP A 106 -6.46 35.42 -36.05
CA ASP A 106 -7.77 36.04 -35.87
C ASP A 106 -7.79 36.97 -34.63
N PHE A 107 -6.95 36.71 -33.63
CA PHE A 107 -6.91 37.47 -32.38
C PHE A 107 -5.51 38.02 -32.09
N ILE A 108 -5.43 39.16 -31.37
CA ILE A 108 -4.18 39.70 -30.84
C ILE A 108 -3.86 38.90 -29.58
N SER A 109 -2.71 38.27 -29.57
CA SER A 109 -2.20 37.45 -28.45
C SER A 109 -0.95 38.10 -27.80
N ILE A 110 -0.49 37.49 -26.70
CA ILE A 110 0.69 37.99 -25.97
C ILE A 110 1.94 38.07 -26.85
N GLU A 111 2.12 37.09 -27.74
CA GLU A 111 3.28 37.08 -28.65
C GLU A 111 3.33 38.29 -29.60
N HIS A 112 2.17 38.75 -30.10
CA HIS A 112 2.12 39.96 -30.91
C HIS A 112 2.51 41.20 -30.13
N LEU A 113 2.10 41.29 -28.87
CA LEU A 113 2.52 42.32 -27.93
C LEU A 113 4.04 42.26 -27.70
N MET A 114 4.59 41.07 -27.40
CA MET A 114 6.02 40.87 -27.15
C MET A 114 6.88 41.31 -28.37
N LEU A 115 6.42 41.08 -29.60
CA LEU A 115 7.06 41.54 -30.84
C LEU A 115 6.92 43.05 -31.06
N ALA A 116 5.90 43.69 -30.51
CA ALA A 116 5.69 45.14 -30.65
C ALA A 116 6.59 45.95 -29.68
N TYR A 117 6.98 45.41 -28.53
CA TYR A 117 7.78 46.10 -27.52
C TYR A 117 9.16 46.56 -27.97
N PRO A 118 9.97 45.81 -28.76
CA PRO A 118 11.26 46.29 -29.26
C PRO A 118 11.17 47.57 -30.12
N LYS A 119 9.98 47.90 -30.60
CA LYS A 119 9.69 49.12 -31.37
C LYS A 119 9.05 50.23 -30.55
N ASP A 120 8.80 50.03 -29.28
CA ASP A 120 8.25 51.05 -28.38
C ASP A 120 9.34 51.98 -27.89
N ASP A 121 9.35 53.19 -28.44
CA ASP A 121 10.40 54.19 -28.18
C ASP A 121 10.36 54.74 -26.75
N ARG A 122 9.27 54.60 -25.99
CA ARG A 122 9.11 55.11 -24.63
C ARG A 122 9.85 54.25 -23.62
N PHE A 123 9.56 52.94 -23.61
CA PHE A 123 9.98 51.99 -22.59
C PHE A 123 10.57 50.71 -23.17
N GLY A 124 9.81 50.05 -24.06
CA GLY A 124 10.11 48.71 -24.52
C GLY A 124 11.46 48.58 -25.21
N LYS A 125 11.77 49.48 -26.13
CA LYS A 125 13.03 49.46 -26.91
C LYS A 125 14.26 49.45 -26.01
N ALA A 126 14.33 50.33 -25.03
CA ALA A 126 15.45 50.42 -24.11
C ALA A 126 15.57 49.16 -23.24
N LEU A 127 14.45 48.65 -22.72
CA LEU A 127 14.41 47.44 -21.88
C LEU A 127 14.85 46.20 -22.69
N PHE A 128 14.27 45.97 -23.84
CA PHE A 128 14.58 44.79 -24.64
C PHE A 128 16.04 44.82 -25.16
N GLN A 129 16.59 46.00 -25.48
CA GLN A 129 18.01 46.15 -25.83
C GLN A 129 18.94 45.83 -24.65
N GLU A 130 18.60 46.22 -23.40
CA GLU A 130 19.40 45.89 -22.21
C GLU A 130 19.54 44.35 -22.08
N PHE A 131 18.49 43.59 -22.37
CA PHE A 131 18.48 42.13 -22.31
C PHE A 131 18.87 41.43 -23.61
N LYS A 132 19.38 42.20 -24.63
CA LYS A 132 19.79 41.68 -25.97
C LYS A 132 18.67 40.90 -26.67
N LEU A 133 17.44 41.39 -26.56
CA LEU A 133 16.24 40.85 -27.20
C LEU A 133 15.85 41.71 -28.38
N ASP A 134 16.18 41.24 -29.58
CA ASP A 134 15.73 41.87 -30.82
C ASP A 134 14.52 41.18 -31.43
N GLU A 135 13.86 41.80 -32.38
CA GLU A 135 12.69 41.27 -33.07
C GLU A 135 12.95 39.89 -33.70
N ASN A 136 14.13 39.67 -34.30
CA ASN A 136 14.47 38.43 -34.98
C ASN A 136 14.60 37.26 -33.98
N LYS A 137 15.27 37.51 -32.84
CA LYS A 137 15.41 36.54 -31.77
C LYS A 137 14.04 36.18 -31.17
N LEU A 138 13.20 37.19 -30.94
CA LEU A 138 11.83 36.96 -30.46
C LEU A 138 10.98 36.16 -31.45
N ARG A 139 11.06 36.46 -32.76
CA ARG A 139 10.35 35.68 -33.80
C ARG A 139 10.79 34.23 -33.80
N THR A 140 12.08 33.96 -33.68
CA THR A 140 12.61 32.60 -33.61
C THR A 140 12.04 31.83 -32.38
N ILE A 141 12.06 32.50 -31.23
CA ILE A 141 11.55 31.89 -29.98
C ILE A 141 10.04 31.71 -30.01
N ILE A 142 9.30 32.69 -30.48
CA ILE A 142 7.86 32.61 -30.65
C ILE A 142 7.47 31.48 -31.61
N ALA A 143 8.23 31.33 -32.72
CA ALA A 143 8.04 30.20 -33.61
C ALA A 143 8.33 28.84 -32.96
N GLN A 144 9.29 28.77 -32.04
CA GLN A 144 9.56 27.56 -31.24
C GLN A 144 8.44 27.26 -30.23
N VAL A 145 7.90 28.28 -29.56
CA VAL A 145 6.84 28.15 -28.55
C VAL A 145 5.49 27.84 -29.18
N ARG A 146 5.19 28.52 -30.29
CA ARG A 146 3.91 28.41 -30.99
C ARG A 146 3.84 27.22 -31.95
N GLY A 147 4.98 26.75 -32.45
CA GLY A 147 5.03 25.74 -33.53
C GLY A 147 4.33 26.24 -34.82
N SER A 148 3.55 25.35 -35.42
CA SER A 148 2.75 25.66 -36.63
C SER A 148 1.32 26.15 -36.32
N GLN A 149 1.00 26.48 -35.07
CA GLN A 149 -0.36 26.84 -34.66
C GLN A 149 -0.68 28.30 -35.00
N LYS A 150 -1.89 28.56 -35.55
CA LYS A 150 -2.46 29.89 -35.72
C LYS A 150 -3.39 30.24 -34.58
N VAL A 151 -3.49 31.49 -34.21
CA VAL A 151 -4.37 32.01 -33.16
C VAL A 151 -5.79 32.16 -33.74
N THR A 152 -6.55 31.06 -33.77
CA THR A 152 -7.91 31.01 -34.36
C THR A 152 -9.00 31.01 -33.28
N ASP A 153 -8.65 30.97 -32.02
CA ASP A 153 -9.59 31.03 -30.89
C ASP A 153 -9.08 32.01 -29.80
N GLN A 154 -9.94 32.27 -28.78
CA GLN A 154 -9.61 33.22 -27.72
C GLN A 154 -8.70 32.66 -26.65
N ASN A 155 -8.43 31.32 -26.62
CA ASN A 155 -7.54 30.71 -25.62
C ASN A 155 -6.43 29.83 -26.28
N PRO A 156 -5.58 30.40 -27.15
CA PRO A 156 -4.54 29.68 -27.84
C PRO A 156 -3.39 29.30 -26.91
N GLU A 157 -3.12 30.14 -25.87
CA GLU A 157 -2.01 29.93 -24.95
C GLU A 157 -2.15 28.65 -24.13
N GLY A 158 -3.39 28.15 -23.93
CA GLY A 158 -3.67 26.86 -23.31
C GLY A 158 -3.19 25.67 -24.13
N LYS A 159 -2.98 25.86 -25.44
CA LYS A 159 -2.58 24.82 -26.40
C LYS A 159 -1.09 24.82 -26.72
N TYR A 160 -0.36 25.88 -26.33
CA TYR A 160 1.08 25.99 -26.54
C TYR A 160 1.83 25.18 -25.49
N GLU A 161 2.92 24.53 -25.90
CA GLU A 161 3.76 23.72 -24.99
C GLU A 161 2.97 22.62 -24.26
N SER A 162 1.98 22.03 -24.96
CA SER A 162 1.11 21.02 -24.36
C SER A 162 1.89 19.80 -23.89
N LEU A 163 2.93 19.41 -24.62
CA LEU A 163 3.83 18.31 -24.19
C LEU A 163 4.64 18.64 -22.94
N GLU A 164 5.02 19.89 -22.73
CA GLU A 164 5.75 20.32 -21.55
C GLU A 164 4.83 20.40 -20.32
N LYS A 165 3.54 20.73 -20.54
CA LYS A 165 2.51 20.81 -19.48
C LYS A 165 1.95 19.47 -19.07
N TYR A 166 1.73 18.56 -20.00
CA TYR A 166 1.00 17.29 -19.81
C TYR A 166 1.88 16.06 -20.07
N GLY A 167 3.16 16.24 -20.35
CA GLY A 167 4.10 15.17 -20.60
C GLY A 167 5.35 15.28 -19.74
N ARG A 168 5.86 14.14 -19.31
CA ARG A 168 7.13 14.01 -18.59
C ARG A 168 8.18 13.45 -19.55
N ASP A 169 9.24 14.21 -19.85
CA ASP A 169 10.34 13.76 -20.72
C ASP A 169 11.24 12.77 -19.98
N LEU A 170 11.01 11.46 -20.16
CA LEU A 170 11.79 10.39 -19.53
C LEU A 170 13.25 10.40 -19.99
N THR A 171 13.51 10.81 -21.24
CA THR A 171 14.89 10.90 -21.74
C THR A 171 15.67 12.06 -21.12
N ALA A 172 15.02 13.16 -20.77
CA ALA A 172 15.63 14.24 -20.01
C ALA A 172 15.95 13.78 -18.58
N PHE A 173 15.02 13.12 -17.91
CA PHE A 173 15.23 12.55 -16.56
C PHE A 173 16.34 11.49 -16.56
N ALA A 174 16.45 10.65 -17.62
CA ALA A 174 17.55 9.71 -17.77
C ALA A 174 18.91 10.40 -17.87
N ARG A 175 19.02 11.52 -18.62
CA ARG A 175 20.25 12.32 -18.73
C ARG A 175 20.65 12.96 -17.40
N GLU A 176 19.68 13.32 -16.59
CA GLU A 176 19.88 13.90 -15.26
C GLU A 176 20.16 12.84 -14.18
N GLY A 177 20.11 11.54 -14.52
CA GLY A 177 20.28 10.44 -13.56
C GLY A 177 19.15 10.30 -12.54
N LYS A 178 17.98 10.86 -12.84
CA LYS A 178 16.82 10.87 -11.93
C LYS A 178 15.92 9.61 -12.03
N LEU A 179 16.11 8.80 -13.07
CA LEU A 179 15.36 7.54 -13.24
C LEU A 179 15.99 6.42 -12.42
N ASP A 180 15.15 5.53 -11.93
CA ASP A 180 15.59 4.35 -11.22
C ASP A 180 16.28 3.35 -12.17
N PRO A 181 17.28 2.58 -11.70
CA PRO A 181 17.90 1.55 -12.51
C PRO A 181 16.89 0.44 -12.81
N VAL A 182 16.78 0.06 -14.06
CA VAL A 182 15.90 -1.04 -14.50
C VAL A 182 16.70 -2.33 -14.59
N ILE A 183 16.31 -3.32 -13.82
CA ILE A 183 17.02 -4.60 -13.65
C ILE A 183 16.09 -5.74 -14.05
N GLY A 184 16.64 -6.73 -14.77
CA GLY A 184 15.91 -7.98 -15.08
C GLY A 184 14.81 -7.84 -16.14
N ARG A 185 14.82 -6.77 -16.96
CA ARG A 185 13.82 -6.50 -18.01
C ARG A 185 14.43 -6.34 -19.41
N ASP A 186 15.60 -6.92 -19.62
CA ASP A 186 16.34 -6.76 -20.87
C ASP A 186 15.61 -7.30 -22.09
N ASP A 187 14.95 -8.44 -21.97
CA ASP A 187 14.25 -9.09 -23.07
C ASP A 187 12.99 -8.31 -23.48
N GLU A 188 12.22 -7.82 -22.51
CA GLU A 188 11.03 -7.04 -22.77
C GLU A 188 11.38 -5.66 -23.37
N ILE A 189 12.45 -5.01 -22.89
CA ILE A 189 12.94 -3.75 -23.46
C ILE A 189 13.45 -4.01 -24.88
N ARG A 190 14.24 -5.07 -25.12
CA ARG A 190 14.69 -5.46 -26.46
C ARG A 190 13.53 -5.74 -27.39
N ARG A 191 12.50 -6.45 -26.92
CA ARG A 191 11.29 -6.71 -27.71
C ARG A 191 10.55 -5.43 -28.05
N THR A 192 10.43 -4.50 -27.10
CA THR A 192 9.83 -3.17 -27.29
C THR A 192 10.60 -2.39 -28.36
N ILE A 193 11.94 -2.37 -28.31
CA ILE A 193 12.82 -1.76 -29.31
C ILE A 193 12.62 -2.38 -30.70
N GLN A 194 12.52 -3.70 -30.79
CA GLN A 194 12.28 -4.41 -32.04
C GLN A 194 10.95 -3.99 -32.69
N ILE A 195 9.89 -3.89 -31.86
CA ILE A 195 8.56 -3.48 -32.34
C ILE A 195 8.57 -2.03 -32.81
N LEU A 196 9.15 -1.11 -32.05
CA LEU A 196 9.29 0.30 -32.44
C LEU A 196 10.07 0.52 -33.73
N SER A 197 10.97 -0.38 -34.07
CA SER A 197 11.80 -0.36 -35.28
C SER A 197 11.09 -0.94 -36.51
N ARG A 198 9.89 -1.55 -36.36
CA ARG A 198 9.14 -2.14 -37.48
C ARG A 198 8.53 -1.05 -38.39
N ARG A 199 8.28 -1.41 -39.64
CA ARG A 199 7.60 -0.53 -40.61
C ARG A 199 6.10 -0.41 -40.33
N THR A 200 5.46 -1.50 -39.88
CA THR A 200 4.04 -1.58 -39.58
C THR A 200 3.89 -2.29 -38.23
N LYS A 201 2.77 -2.08 -37.51
CA LYS A 201 2.54 -2.58 -36.15
C LYS A 201 3.72 -2.21 -35.23
N ASN A 202 4.12 -0.98 -35.30
CA ASN A 202 5.29 -0.43 -34.61
C ASN A 202 4.98 0.23 -33.26
N ASN A 203 3.77 0.01 -32.74
CA ASN A 203 3.35 0.48 -31.43
C ASN A 203 3.26 -0.72 -30.46
N PRO A 204 4.20 -0.90 -29.54
CA PRO A 204 4.10 -1.93 -28.51
C PRO A 204 3.02 -1.58 -27.48
N VAL A 205 2.32 -2.58 -27.00
CA VAL A 205 1.49 -2.49 -25.81
C VAL A 205 2.01 -3.47 -24.75
N LEU A 206 2.38 -2.94 -23.62
CA LEU A 206 2.90 -3.66 -22.46
C LEU A 206 1.69 -4.18 -21.69
N ILE A 207 1.55 -5.50 -21.61
CA ILE A 207 0.41 -6.17 -20.97
C ILE A 207 0.92 -6.94 -19.78
N GLY A 208 0.39 -6.68 -18.61
CA GLY A 208 0.75 -7.37 -17.38
C GLY A 208 -0.09 -6.90 -16.22
N GLU A 209 -0.02 -7.64 -15.12
CA GLU A 209 -0.73 -7.31 -13.90
C GLU A 209 -0.27 -5.97 -13.28
N PRO A 210 -1.08 -5.34 -12.41
CA PRO A 210 -0.64 -4.15 -11.69
C PRO A 210 0.63 -4.41 -10.87
N GLY A 211 1.56 -3.45 -10.84
CA GLY A 211 2.77 -3.58 -10.01
C GLY A 211 3.89 -4.47 -10.57
N VAL A 212 3.76 -5.08 -11.76
CA VAL A 212 4.84 -5.91 -12.35
C VAL A 212 5.97 -5.10 -12.99
N GLY A 213 5.88 -3.77 -13.04
CA GLY A 213 6.94 -2.90 -13.56
C GLY A 213 6.78 -2.53 -15.04
N LYS A 214 5.56 -2.41 -15.57
CA LYS A 214 5.29 -1.95 -16.96
C LYS A 214 5.94 -0.60 -17.26
N THR A 215 5.81 0.36 -16.36
CA THR A 215 6.38 1.71 -16.50
C THR A 215 7.90 1.68 -16.50
N ALA A 216 8.52 0.81 -15.71
CA ALA A 216 9.98 0.63 -15.66
C ALA A 216 10.57 0.26 -17.03
N ILE A 217 9.83 -0.47 -17.89
CA ILE A 217 10.29 -0.79 -19.26
C ILE A 217 10.43 0.47 -20.11
N ALA A 218 9.51 1.42 -19.97
CA ALA A 218 9.62 2.71 -20.66
C ALA A 218 10.80 3.54 -20.12
N GLU A 219 11.02 3.52 -18.82
CA GLU A 219 12.18 4.17 -18.19
C GLU A 219 13.50 3.54 -18.62
N GLY A 220 13.59 2.20 -18.65
CA GLY A 220 14.76 1.48 -19.15
C GLY A 220 15.04 1.75 -20.63
N LEU A 221 13.99 1.86 -21.44
CA LEU A 221 14.13 2.28 -22.85
C LEU A 221 14.69 3.71 -22.94
N ALA A 222 14.22 4.64 -22.10
CA ALA A 222 14.75 6.00 -22.06
C ALA A 222 16.24 6.03 -21.69
N GLN A 223 16.65 5.22 -20.72
CA GLN A 223 18.06 5.05 -20.33
C GLN A 223 18.91 4.51 -21.49
N ARG A 224 18.43 3.49 -22.22
CA ARG A 224 19.14 2.95 -23.39
C ARG A 224 19.21 3.91 -24.57
N ILE A 225 18.18 4.75 -24.78
CA ILE A 225 18.23 5.81 -25.79
C ILE A 225 19.34 6.81 -25.44
N VAL A 226 19.45 7.21 -24.19
CA VAL A 226 20.45 8.18 -23.72
C VAL A 226 21.86 7.59 -23.76
N SER A 227 22.05 6.33 -23.40
CA SER A 227 23.35 5.63 -23.47
C SER A 227 23.75 5.25 -24.91
N GLY A 228 22.84 5.38 -25.89
CA GLY A 228 23.08 5.02 -27.27
C GLY A 228 22.96 3.52 -27.57
N ASP A 229 22.50 2.70 -26.62
CA ASP A 229 22.31 1.25 -26.75
C ASP A 229 20.95 0.94 -27.43
N VAL A 230 20.71 1.58 -28.55
CA VAL A 230 19.53 1.38 -29.39
C VAL A 230 19.90 1.45 -30.88
N PRO A 231 19.10 0.85 -31.78
CA PRO A 231 19.28 0.99 -33.23
C PRO A 231 19.30 2.44 -33.67
N GLU A 232 19.99 2.75 -34.76
CA GLU A 232 20.11 4.09 -35.31
C GLU A 232 18.74 4.79 -35.52
N SER A 233 17.71 4.01 -35.83
CA SER A 233 16.35 4.52 -36.02
C SER A 233 15.72 5.11 -34.75
N LEU A 234 16.26 4.82 -33.55
CA LEU A 234 15.78 5.29 -32.25
C LEU A 234 16.79 6.22 -31.55
N ARG A 235 18.00 6.39 -32.08
CA ARG A 235 18.96 7.35 -31.54
C ARG A 235 18.38 8.76 -31.61
N ASP A 236 18.70 9.57 -30.63
CA ASP A 236 18.29 10.98 -30.51
C ASP A 236 16.77 11.22 -30.43
N ARG A 237 15.98 10.17 -30.26
CA ARG A 237 14.53 10.32 -29.99
C ARG A 237 14.28 10.66 -28.53
N LYS A 238 13.19 11.37 -28.31
CA LYS A 238 12.70 11.67 -26.96
C LYS A 238 11.54 10.75 -26.63
N LEU A 239 11.53 10.20 -25.43
CA LEU A 239 10.44 9.42 -24.90
C LEU A 239 9.70 10.26 -23.84
N ILE A 240 8.44 10.55 -24.11
CA ILE A 240 7.61 11.39 -23.26
C ILE A 240 6.47 10.55 -22.70
N ALA A 241 6.38 10.47 -21.38
CA ALA A 241 5.26 9.85 -20.68
C ALA A 241 4.11 10.87 -20.55
N LEU A 242 2.92 10.49 -21.02
CA LEU A 242 1.73 11.32 -20.97
C LEU A 242 1.08 11.23 -19.61
N ASP A 243 0.89 12.37 -18.94
CA ASP A 243 0.16 12.46 -17.67
C ASP A 243 -1.34 12.62 -17.93
N MET A 244 -2.06 11.51 -17.88
CA MET A 244 -3.51 11.49 -18.05
C MET A 244 -4.24 12.23 -16.93
N GLY A 245 -3.72 12.20 -15.71
CA GLY A 245 -4.27 12.93 -14.57
C GLY A 245 -4.22 14.44 -14.79
N ALA A 246 -3.08 14.97 -15.24
CA ALA A 246 -2.91 16.39 -15.55
C ALA A 246 -3.80 16.85 -16.73
N LEU A 247 -4.01 15.98 -17.72
CA LEU A 247 -4.91 16.28 -18.86
C LEU A 247 -6.37 16.43 -18.41
N ILE A 248 -6.82 15.62 -17.46
CA ILE A 248 -8.20 15.61 -16.95
C ILE A 248 -8.40 16.67 -15.87
N ALA A 249 -7.36 16.92 -15.05
CA ALA A 249 -7.45 17.86 -13.93
C ALA A 249 -7.83 19.28 -14.40
N GLY A 250 -8.86 19.86 -13.78
CA GLY A 250 -9.33 21.22 -14.10
C GLY A 250 -10.11 21.37 -15.40
N ALA A 251 -10.33 20.29 -16.17
CA ALA A 251 -11.23 20.33 -17.33
C ALA A 251 -12.70 20.38 -16.83
N LYS A 252 -13.34 21.52 -16.98
CA LYS A 252 -14.75 21.73 -16.56
C LYS A 252 -15.73 21.04 -17.51
N TYR A 253 -15.35 20.87 -18.76
CA TYR A 253 -16.18 20.26 -19.79
C TYR A 253 -15.39 19.25 -20.62
N ARG A 254 -16.08 18.25 -21.14
CA ARG A 254 -15.53 17.20 -22.02
C ARG A 254 -14.68 17.76 -23.18
N GLY A 255 -15.12 18.85 -23.81
CA GLY A 255 -14.41 19.46 -24.92
C GLY A 255 -13.00 19.97 -24.60
N GLU A 256 -12.76 20.42 -23.36
CA GLU A 256 -11.44 20.91 -22.94
C GLU A 256 -10.39 19.79 -22.89
N PHE A 257 -10.74 18.61 -22.39
CA PHE A 257 -9.87 17.44 -22.42
C PHE A 257 -9.53 17.01 -23.86
N GLU A 258 -10.55 16.91 -24.73
CA GLU A 258 -10.35 16.55 -26.13
C GLU A 258 -9.44 17.57 -26.83
N GLU A 259 -9.59 18.86 -26.55
CA GLU A 259 -8.74 19.91 -27.12
C GLU A 259 -7.30 19.84 -26.61
N ARG A 260 -7.08 19.58 -25.30
CA ARG A 260 -5.75 19.40 -24.73
C ARG A 260 -5.04 18.17 -25.33
N LEU A 261 -5.76 17.05 -25.44
CA LEU A 261 -5.23 15.83 -26.05
C LEU A 261 -4.93 16.04 -27.54
N LYS A 262 -5.81 16.72 -28.30
CA LYS A 262 -5.55 17.10 -29.69
C LYS A 262 -4.31 17.95 -29.84
N ALA A 263 -4.09 18.91 -28.93
CA ALA A 263 -2.91 19.78 -28.94
C ALA A 263 -1.63 18.97 -28.72
N VAL A 264 -1.61 18.07 -27.72
CA VAL A 264 -0.49 17.15 -27.46
C VAL A 264 -0.20 16.26 -28.67
N LEU A 265 -1.23 15.61 -29.21
CA LEU A 265 -1.10 14.71 -30.37
C LEU A 265 -0.61 15.44 -31.62
N LYS A 266 -1.05 16.66 -31.85
CA LYS A 266 -0.58 17.50 -32.95
C LYS A 266 0.91 17.82 -32.79
N GLU A 267 1.34 18.21 -31.59
CA GLU A 267 2.74 18.51 -31.30
C GLU A 267 3.65 17.28 -31.50
N VAL A 268 3.16 16.08 -31.09
CA VAL A 268 3.85 14.81 -31.37
C VAL A 268 3.95 14.53 -32.87
N THR A 269 2.87 14.74 -33.62
CA THR A 269 2.83 14.48 -35.08
C THR A 269 3.73 15.46 -35.84
N ASP A 270 3.71 16.74 -35.47
CA ASP A 270 4.54 17.80 -36.08
C ASP A 270 6.04 17.55 -35.85
N SER A 271 6.43 16.78 -34.82
CA SER A 271 7.81 16.35 -34.57
C SER A 271 8.37 15.38 -35.60
N LYS A 272 7.56 14.92 -36.57
CA LYS A 272 7.95 13.99 -37.67
C LYS A 272 8.61 12.71 -37.16
N GLY A 273 8.12 12.21 -36.03
CA GLY A 273 8.54 10.93 -35.43
C GLY A 273 9.81 11.02 -34.58
N GLN A 274 10.26 12.23 -34.22
CA GLN A 274 11.34 12.39 -33.23
C GLN A 274 10.90 12.11 -31.81
N LEU A 275 9.58 12.11 -31.57
CA LEU A 275 8.97 11.85 -30.27
C LEU A 275 8.33 10.46 -30.26
N ILE A 276 8.50 9.76 -29.13
CA ILE A 276 7.78 8.53 -28.78
C ILE A 276 6.94 8.85 -27.56
N LEU A 277 5.65 8.54 -27.63
CA LEU A 277 4.73 8.79 -26.54
C LEU A 277 4.55 7.51 -25.71
N PHE A 278 4.74 7.57 -24.41
CA PHE A 278 4.35 6.53 -23.49
C PHE A 278 3.01 6.88 -22.84
N ILE A 279 2.04 5.98 -22.93
CA ILE A 279 0.69 6.15 -22.36
C ILE A 279 0.47 5.01 -21.38
N ASP A 280 0.57 5.32 -20.09
CA ASP A 280 0.18 4.39 -19.06
C ASP A 280 -1.35 4.30 -18.99
N GLU A 281 -1.87 3.15 -18.62
CA GLU A 281 -3.31 2.88 -18.60
C GLU A 281 -4.01 3.29 -19.93
N ILE A 282 -3.43 2.89 -21.07
CA ILE A 282 -3.93 3.29 -22.40
C ILE A 282 -5.43 3.00 -22.59
N HIS A 283 -5.99 2.05 -21.86
CA HIS A 283 -7.41 1.74 -21.86
C HIS A 283 -8.29 2.93 -21.43
N THR A 284 -7.78 3.83 -20.59
CA THR A 284 -8.50 5.04 -20.17
C THR A 284 -8.75 6.00 -21.32
N VAL A 285 -7.83 6.02 -22.30
CA VAL A 285 -7.95 6.84 -23.52
C VAL A 285 -8.85 6.18 -24.57
N VAL A 286 -8.80 4.83 -24.65
CA VAL A 286 -9.45 4.06 -25.70
C VAL A 286 -10.86 3.63 -25.30
N GLY A 287 -11.08 3.32 -24.01
CA GLY A 287 -12.30 2.71 -23.49
C GLY A 287 -13.37 3.66 -22.98
N ALA A 288 -13.09 4.92 -22.94
CA ALA A 288 -13.96 5.92 -22.33
C ALA A 288 -15.32 6.15 -23.03
N GLY A 289 -15.65 5.39 -24.10
CA GLY A 289 -16.91 5.52 -24.87
C GLY A 289 -18.03 4.53 -24.51
N ALA A 290 -17.84 3.58 -23.61
CA ALA A 290 -18.78 2.49 -23.38
C ALA A 290 -19.94 2.80 -22.43
N THR A 291 -19.86 3.85 -21.63
CA THR A 291 -20.97 4.35 -20.78
C THR A 291 -21.51 5.66 -21.33
N GLN A 292 -22.84 5.84 -21.33
CA GLN A 292 -23.50 7.05 -21.80
C GLN A 292 -22.86 8.31 -21.13
N GLY A 293 -22.02 9.03 -21.90
CA GLY A 293 -21.35 10.25 -21.44
C GLY A 293 -19.83 10.17 -21.29
N ALA A 294 -19.20 9.02 -21.49
CA ALA A 294 -17.75 8.86 -21.38
C ALA A 294 -16.99 9.30 -22.66
N MET A 295 -15.73 9.73 -22.49
CA MET A 295 -14.89 10.35 -23.52
C MET A 295 -14.38 9.32 -24.53
N ASP A 296 -14.60 9.55 -25.82
CA ASP A 296 -14.07 8.70 -26.91
C ASP A 296 -12.80 9.32 -27.51
N ALA A 297 -11.76 9.40 -26.68
CA ALA A 297 -10.45 9.86 -27.13
C ALA A 297 -9.77 8.85 -28.08
N GLY A 298 -10.25 7.60 -28.09
CA GLY A 298 -9.78 6.58 -29.04
C GLY A 298 -9.95 7.02 -30.50
N ASN A 299 -11.02 7.73 -30.81
CA ASN A 299 -11.27 8.23 -32.17
C ASN A 299 -10.25 9.29 -32.65
N LEU A 300 -9.55 9.94 -31.72
CA LEU A 300 -8.46 10.87 -32.05
C LEU A 300 -7.16 10.12 -32.36
N LEU A 301 -6.86 9.04 -31.63
CA LEU A 301 -5.65 8.22 -31.82
C LEU A 301 -5.72 7.35 -33.08
N LYS A 302 -6.87 6.75 -33.38
CA LYS A 302 -7.04 5.80 -34.48
C LYS A 302 -6.54 6.31 -35.84
N PRO A 303 -6.86 7.53 -36.29
CA PRO A 303 -6.37 8.04 -37.58
C PRO A 303 -4.86 8.23 -37.62
N MET A 304 -4.26 8.71 -36.55
CA MET A 304 -2.82 8.97 -36.43
C MET A 304 -2.01 7.68 -36.40
N LEU A 305 -2.49 6.68 -35.62
CA LEU A 305 -1.93 5.33 -35.62
C LEU A 305 -2.08 4.64 -36.98
N ALA A 306 -3.19 4.86 -37.66
CA ALA A 306 -3.45 4.30 -38.98
C ALA A 306 -2.48 4.82 -40.04
N ARG A 307 -2.16 6.11 -40.02
CA ARG A 307 -1.22 6.75 -40.94
C ARG A 307 0.27 6.56 -40.52
N GLY A 308 0.53 6.00 -39.33
CA GLY A 308 1.90 5.84 -38.82
C GLY A 308 2.55 7.16 -38.39
N GLU A 309 1.77 8.20 -38.18
CA GLU A 309 2.20 9.53 -37.75
C GLU A 309 2.50 9.55 -36.25
N LEU A 310 1.84 8.70 -35.46
CA LEU A 310 2.06 8.56 -34.02
C LEU A 310 2.85 7.27 -33.74
N ARG A 311 3.92 7.41 -32.95
CA ARG A 311 4.60 6.30 -32.32
C ARG A 311 4.31 6.32 -30.83
N CYS A 312 3.71 5.25 -30.32
CA CYS A 312 3.39 5.17 -28.90
C CYS A 312 3.68 3.79 -28.32
N ILE A 313 3.96 3.79 -27.04
CA ILE A 313 4.04 2.62 -26.18
C ILE A 313 2.82 2.72 -25.25
N GLY A 314 1.94 1.74 -25.29
CA GLY A 314 0.83 1.66 -24.35
C GLY A 314 1.17 0.70 -23.19
N ALA A 315 0.63 0.93 -22.01
CA ALA A 315 0.65 -0.03 -20.91
C ALA A 315 -0.77 -0.27 -20.40
N THR A 316 -1.11 -1.53 -20.07
CA THR A 316 -2.45 -1.90 -19.60
C THR A 316 -2.43 -3.29 -18.96
N THR A 317 -3.52 -3.71 -18.32
CA THR A 317 -3.71 -5.09 -17.87
C THR A 317 -4.24 -5.99 -18.98
N LEU A 318 -4.21 -7.32 -18.78
CA LEU A 318 -4.70 -8.27 -19.78
C LEU A 318 -6.22 -8.14 -19.97
N ASP A 319 -6.95 -7.96 -18.90
CA ASP A 319 -8.42 -7.85 -18.94
C ASP A 319 -8.88 -6.56 -19.64
N GLU A 320 -8.22 -5.45 -19.34
CA GLU A 320 -8.46 -4.17 -20.00
C GLU A 320 -8.07 -4.19 -21.49
N TYR A 321 -6.96 -4.86 -21.82
CA TYR A 321 -6.56 -5.07 -23.21
C TYR A 321 -7.64 -5.81 -23.99
N ARG A 322 -8.12 -6.95 -23.45
CA ARG A 322 -9.22 -7.73 -24.05
C ARG A 322 -10.51 -6.94 -24.19
N LYS A 323 -10.84 -6.16 -23.17
CA LYS A 323 -12.10 -5.41 -23.13
C LYS A 323 -12.13 -4.23 -24.06
N TYR A 324 -11.01 -3.49 -24.21
CA TYR A 324 -10.99 -2.19 -24.88
C TYR A 324 -10.17 -2.15 -26.17
N ILE A 325 -9.08 -2.90 -26.29
CA ILE A 325 -8.18 -2.85 -27.44
C ILE A 325 -8.43 -4.00 -28.41
N GLU A 326 -8.52 -5.23 -27.93
CA GLU A 326 -8.73 -6.42 -28.76
C GLU A 326 -10.08 -6.41 -29.48
N LYS A 327 -11.13 -5.86 -28.86
CA LYS A 327 -12.45 -5.72 -29.48
C LYS A 327 -12.50 -4.70 -30.61
N ASP A 328 -11.53 -3.79 -30.69
CA ASP A 328 -11.43 -2.78 -31.72
C ASP A 328 -10.43 -3.21 -32.81
N ALA A 329 -10.94 -3.71 -33.94
CA ALA A 329 -10.12 -4.23 -35.03
C ALA A 329 -9.15 -3.18 -35.63
N ALA A 330 -9.42 -1.88 -35.46
CA ALA A 330 -8.53 -0.83 -35.92
C ALA A 330 -7.32 -0.65 -35.03
N LEU A 331 -7.49 -0.79 -33.74
CA LEU A 331 -6.42 -0.72 -32.72
C LEU A 331 -5.61 -2.02 -32.66
N GLU A 332 -6.27 -3.18 -32.64
CA GLU A 332 -5.63 -4.50 -32.60
C GLU A 332 -4.61 -4.67 -33.73
N ARG A 333 -4.93 -4.18 -34.93
CA ARG A 333 -4.01 -4.24 -36.08
C ARG A 333 -2.83 -3.28 -36.00
N ARG A 334 -2.81 -2.37 -35.03
CA ARG A 334 -1.76 -1.33 -34.89
C ARG A 334 -0.85 -1.54 -33.71
N PHE A 335 -1.37 -2.17 -32.66
CA PHE A 335 -0.61 -2.51 -31.49
C PHE A 335 -0.02 -3.92 -31.60
N GLN A 336 1.16 -4.09 -31.02
CA GLN A 336 1.83 -5.39 -30.86
C GLN A 336 2.03 -5.66 -29.38
N GLN A 337 1.52 -6.78 -28.94
CA GLN A 337 1.57 -7.19 -27.53
C GLN A 337 3.00 -7.51 -27.09
N VAL A 338 3.33 -7.09 -25.88
CA VAL A 338 4.51 -7.47 -25.10
C VAL A 338 4.03 -7.85 -23.72
N TYR A 339 4.07 -9.13 -23.38
CA TYR A 339 3.66 -9.63 -22.10
C TYR A 339 4.74 -9.37 -21.06
N ILE A 340 4.32 -8.89 -19.89
CA ILE A 340 5.16 -8.56 -18.77
C ILE A 340 4.70 -9.38 -17.58
N ASP A 341 5.44 -10.43 -17.28
CA ASP A 341 5.17 -11.27 -16.13
C ASP A 341 5.82 -10.70 -14.86
N GLN A 342 5.34 -11.12 -13.70
CA GLN A 342 6.01 -10.79 -12.46
C GLN A 342 7.44 -11.39 -12.44
N PRO A 343 8.44 -10.66 -11.91
CA PRO A 343 9.78 -11.17 -11.78
C PRO A 343 9.84 -12.33 -10.77
N SER A 344 10.87 -13.17 -10.88
CA SER A 344 11.17 -14.16 -9.85
C SER A 344 11.57 -13.50 -8.52
N VAL A 345 11.59 -14.28 -7.44
CA VAL A 345 12.08 -13.80 -6.13
C VAL A 345 13.53 -13.34 -6.24
N GLU A 346 14.37 -14.08 -6.96
CA GLU A 346 15.79 -13.77 -7.17
C GLU A 346 15.99 -12.47 -7.96
N ASP A 347 15.21 -12.27 -9.03
CA ASP A 347 15.21 -11.02 -9.79
C ASP A 347 14.72 -9.85 -8.93
N THR A 348 13.70 -10.08 -8.10
CA THR A 348 13.17 -9.06 -7.19
C THR A 348 14.20 -8.63 -6.15
N VAL A 349 14.95 -9.57 -5.56
CA VAL A 349 16.07 -9.24 -4.65
C VAL A 349 17.11 -8.38 -5.38
N SER A 350 17.43 -8.71 -6.64
CA SER A 350 18.35 -7.93 -7.46
C SER A 350 17.83 -6.51 -7.73
N ILE A 351 16.53 -6.36 -8.01
CA ILE A 351 15.86 -5.07 -8.18
C ILE A 351 15.94 -4.26 -6.88
N LEU A 352 15.60 -4.86 -5.74
CA LEU A 352 15.65 -4.20 -4.43
C LEU A 352 17.07 -3.74 -4.08
N ARG A 353 18.10 -4.55 -4.37
CA ARG A 353 19.51 -4.16 -4.20
C ARG A 353 19.89 -2.97 -5.06
N GLY A 354 19.38 -2.89 -6.28
CA GLY A 354 19.61 -1.73 -7.16
C GLY A 354 18.89 -0.46 -6.72
N LEU A 355 17.79 -0.58 -6.00
CA LEU A 355 17.03 0.54 -5.45
C LEU A 355 17.48 0.97 -4.05
N LYS A 356 18.21 0.10 -3.34
CA LYS A 356 18.63 0.26 -1.94
C LYS A 356 19.19 1.64 -1.63
N ASP A 357 20.22 2.08 -2.35
CA ASP A 357 20.92 3.33 -2.08
C ASP A 357 19.98 4.56 -2.18
N ARG A 358 19.00 4.51 -3.06
CA ARG A 358 18.02 5.59 -3.21
C ARG A 358 17.05 5.65 -2.03
N TYR A 359 16.55 4.49 -1.57
CA TYR A 359 15.69 4.43 -0.39
C TYR A 359 16.45 4.79 0.88
N GLU A 360 17.70 4.32 1.03
CA GLU A 360 18.58 4.72 2.14
C GLU A 360 18.82 6.23 2.18
N THR A 361 19.05 6.84 1.02
CA THR A 361 19.22 8.30 0.90
C THR A 361 17.93 9.06 1.20
N HIS A 362 16.79 8.59 0.65
CA HIS A 362 15.49 9.26 0.84
C HIS A 362 15.02 9.24 2.29
N HIS A 363 15.14 8.08 2.94
CA HIS A 363 14.71 7.91 4.32
C HIS A 363 15.80 8.23 5.35
N ASN A 364 17.05 8.33 4.92
CA ASN A 364 18.22 8.50 5.78
C ASN A 364 18.37 7.38 6.84
N VAL A 365 18.12 6.14 6.41
CA VAL A 365 18.25 4.90 7.20
C VAL A 365 19.07 3.89 6.40
N LYS A 366 19.67 2.91 7.06
CA LYS A 366 20.31 1.76 6.40
C LYS A 366 19.29 0.64 6.19
N ILE A 367 19.49 -0.16 5.15
CA ILE A 367 18.66 -1.33 4.86
C ILE A 367 19.57 -2.55 4.78
N SER A 368 19.36 -3.56 5.61
CA SER A 368 20.15 -4.79 5.58
C SER A 368 19.82 -5.61 4.32
N ASP A 369 20.79 -6.37 3.84
CA ASP A 369 20.54 -7.29 2.71
C ASP A 369 19.53 -8.39 3.10
N SER A 370 19.55 -8.84 4.35
CA SER A 370 18.55 -9.78 4.88
C SER A 370 17.12 -9.22 4.84
N ALA A 371 16.93 -7.91 5.07
CA ALA A 371 15.63 -7.27 4.93
C ALA A 371 15.14 -7.27 3.46
N LEU A 372 16.03 -7.06 2.49
CA LEU A 372 15.67 -7.11 1.07
C LEU A 372 15.27 -8.53 0.64
N VAL A 373 16.02 -9.53 1.09
CA VAL A 373 15.69 -10.94 0.85
C VAL A 373 14.38 -11.30 1.51
N ALA A 374 14.18 -10.89 2.78
CA ALA A 374 12.93 -11.10 3.50
C ALA A 374 11.75 -10.43 2.80
N ALA A 375 11.89 -9.18 2.34
CA ALA A 375 10.83 -8.48 1.62
C ALA A 375 10.38 -9.23 0.36
N ALA A 376 11.31 -9.75 -0.42
CA ALA A 376 10.99 -10.51 -1.64
C ALA A 376 10.36 -11.89 -1.31
N THR A 377 10.94 -12.64 -0.37
CA THR A 377 10.49 -13.99 -0.03
C THR A 377 9.19 -14.01 0.74
N LEU A 378 9.10 -13.20 1.80
CA LEU A 378 7.91 -13.16 2.65
C LEU A 378 6.72 -12.51 1.93
N SER A 379 6.94 -11.46 1.12
CA SER A 379 5.84 -10.90 0.33
C SER A 379 5.29 -11.90 -0.69
N THR A 380 6.13 -12.70 -1.31
CA THR A 380 5.70 -13.75 -2.25
C THR A 380 4.86 -14.79 -1.54
N ARG A 381 5.27 -15.17 -0.34
CA ARG A 381 4.62 -16.22 0.45
C ARG A 381 3.32 -15.76 1.10
N TYR A 382 3.26 -14.51 1.61
CA TYR A 382 2.19 -14.07 2.49
C TYR A 382 1.25 -13.01 1.89
N ILE A 383 1.61 -12.38 0.78
CA ILE A 383 0.79 -11.37 0.09
C ILE A 383 0.45 -11.90 -1.30
N SER A 384 -0.77 -12.45 -1.43
CA SER A 384 -1.25 -13.10 -2.68
C SER A 384 -2.02 -12.17 -3.61
N ASP A 385 -2.52 -11.04 -3.12
CA ASP A 385 -3.36 -10.07 -3.85
C ASP A 385 -2.58 -9.00 -4.62
N ARG A 386 -1.24 -9.00 -4.48
CA ARG A 386 -0.32 -8.09 -5.15
C ARG A 386 0.82 -8.84 -5.83
N PHE A 387 1.46 -8.20 -6.80
CA PHE A 387 2.52 -8.81 -7.61
C PHE A 387 3.90 -8.25 -7.29
N LEU A 388 4.94 -9.06 -7.53
CA LEU A 388 6.31 -8.61 -7.50
C LEU A 388 6.61 -7.71 -8.73
N PRO A 389 7.53 -6.74 -8.63
CA PRO A 389 8.33 -6.37 -7.45
C PRO A 389 7.64 -5.39 -6.50
N ASP A 390 6.49 -4.82 -6.88
CA ASP A 390 5.82 -3.69 -6.21
C ASP A 390 5.56 -3.97 -4.73
N LYS A 391 4.95 -5.11 -4.39
CA LYS A 391 4.69 -5.48 -2.99
C LYS A 391 5.95 -5.58 -2.13
N ALA A 392 7.10 -5.98 -2.70
CA ALA A 392 8.36 -6.06 -1.97
C ALA A 392 9.01 -4.67 -1.82
N ILE A 393 8.89 -3.83 -2.83
CA ILE A 393 9.33 -2.42 -2.80
C ILE A 393 8.55 -1.66 -1.73
N ASP A 394 7.22 -1.79 -1.72
CA ASP A 394 6.35 -1.13 -0.73
C ASP A 394 6.70 -1.52 0.71
N LEU A 395 7.02 -2.81 0.96
CA LEU A 395 7.45 -3.26 2.29
C LEU A 395 8.76 -2.59 2.73
N VAL A 396 9.72 -2.48 1.83
CA VAL A 396 11.00 -1.84 2.13
C VAL A 396 10.81 -0.33 2.35
N ASP A 397 9.99 0.32 1.55
CA ASP A 397 9.67 1.74 1.68
C ASP A 397 8.95 2.04 3.00
N GLU A 398 7.93 1.26 3.35
CA GLU A 398 7.19 1.42 4.60
C GLU A 398 8.07 1.14 5.82
N ALA A 399 8.95 0.11 5.77
CA ALA A 399 9.89 -0.18 6.83
C ALA A 399 10.90 0.96 7.04
N ALA A 400 11.44 1.48 5.96
CA ALA A 400 12.37 2.61 6.01
C ALA A 400 11.68 3.90 6.51
N ALA A 401 10.46 4.18 6.04
CA ALA A 401 9.66 5.31 6.49
C ALA A 401 9.32 5.22 7.99
N ARG A 402 8.94 4.03 8.46
CA ARG A 402 8.66 3.78 9.87
C ARG A 402 9.90 3.98 10.74
N LEU A 403 11.02 3.40 10.36
CA LEU A 403 12.27 3.54 11.10
C LEU A 403 12.73 5.00 11.16
N LYS A 404 12.59 5.76 10.06
CA LYS A 404 12.82 7.21 10.03
C LYS A 404 11.91 7.94 11.02
N MET A 405 10.64 7.57 11.09
CA MET A 405 9.70 8.17 12.04
C MET A 405 10.10 7.83 13.49
N GLU A 406 10.46 6.57 13.77
CA GLU A 406 10.93 6.14 15.09
C GLU A 406 12.22 6.86 15.51
N SER A 407 13.16 7.11 14.58
CA SER A 407 14.38 7.86 14.85
C SER A 407 14.17 9.35 15.11
N THR A 408 13.10 9.94 14.58
CA THR A 408 12.79 11.37 14.72
C THR A 408 11.75 11.67 15.80
N SER A 409 10.93 10.70 16.19
CA SER A 409 9.92 10.80 17.24
C SER A 409 10.38 10.17 18.54
N LYS A 410 9.59 10.33 19.60
CA LYS A 410 9.85 9.62 20.86
C LYS A 410 9.66 8.11 20.68
N PRO A 411 10.56 7.27 21.26
CA PRO A 411 10.39 5.82 21.28
C PRO A 411 9.04 5.42 21.92
N GLU A 412 8.46 4.33 21.42
CA GLU A 412 7.15 3.84 21.87
C GLU A 412 7.10 3.58 23.37
N GLU A 413 8.15 2.96 23.92
CA GLU A 413 8.28 2.73 25.36
C GLU A 413 8.22 4.02 26.20
N LEU A 414 8.84 5.09 25.71
CA LEU A 414 8.84 6.39 26.38
C LEU A 414 7.47 7.08 26.28
N ASP A 415 6.79 6.95 25.13
CA ASP A 415 5.45 7.51 24.93
C ASP A 415 4.40 6.77 25.79
N GLU A 416 4.50 5.44 25.95
CA GLU A 416 3.65 4.66 26.84
C GLU A 416 3.83 5.08 28.29
N ILE A 417 5.07 5.26 28.75
CA ILE A 417 5.36 5.75 30.09
C ILE A 417 4.79 7.15 30.31
N ASP A 418 4.95 8.04 29.32
CA ASP A 418 4.38 9.40 29.36
C ASP A 418 2.86 9.38 29.51
N ARG A 419 2.16 8.55 28.71
CA ARG A 419 0.71 8.38 28.80
C ARG A 419 0.28 7.85 30.17
N LYS A 420 0.99 6.85 30.67
CA LYS A 420 0.70 6.25 31.99
C LYS A 420 0.92 7.26 33.13
N ILE A 421 1.99 8.05 33.07
CA ILE A 421 2.23 9.15 34.02
C ILE A 421 1.10 10.18 33.99
N ILE A 422 0.64 10.58 32.79
CA ILE A 422 -0.48 11.52 32.67
C ILE A 422 -1.75 10.94 33.28
N GLN A 423 -2.06 9.67 33.01
CA GLN A 423 -3.22 8.98 33.57
C GLN A 423 -3.17 8.92 35.09
N LEU A 424 -2.02 8.50 35.66
CA LEU A 424 -1.83 8.43 37.13
C LEU A 424 -1.87 9.83 37.77
N LYS A 425 -1.35 10.88 37.11
CA LYS A 425 -1.48 12.26 37.59
C LYS A 425 -2.93 12.73 37.63
N MET A 426 -3.75 12.34 36.67
CA MET A 426 -5.19 12.65 36.70
C MET A 426 -5.90 11.90 37.82
N GLU A 427 -5.59 10.60 38.02
CA GLU A 427 -6.13 9.80 39.13
C GLU A 427 -5.72 10.40 40.49
N ARG A 428 -4.45 10.82 40.64
CA ARG A 428 -3.96 11.52 41.81
C ARG A 428 -4.76 12.78 42.14
N LEU A 429 -5.00 13.63 41.17
CA LEU A 429 -5.79 14.85 41.32
C LEU A 429 -7.24 14.57 41.74
N SER A 430 -7.82 13.44 41.31
CA SER A 430 -9.14 13.01 41.75
C SER A 430 -9.12 12.54 43.20
N LEU A 431 -8.20 11.63 43.55
CA LEU A 431 -8.07 11.06 44.90
C LEU A 431 -7.68 12.09 45.98
N GLN A 432 -6.93 13.14 45.62
CA GLN A 432 -6.60 14.25 46.53
C GLN A 432 -7.82 15.03 47.02
N LYS A 433 -8.97 14.94 46.30
CA LYS A 433 -10.21 15.60 46.71
C LYS A 433 -11.06 14.76 47.65
N GLU A 434 -10.72 13.49 47.80
CA GLU A 434 -11.44 12.54 48.65
C GLU A 434 -10.71 12.40 50.00
N SER A 435 -11.48 12.21 51.10
CA SER A 435 -10.94 12.20 52.46
C SER A 435 -11.09 10.86 53.16
N ASP A 436 -11.62 9.81 52.50
CA ASP A 436 -11.86 8.50 53.02
C ASP A 436 -10.55 7.65 53.14
N ALA A 437 -10.53 6.67 54.01
CA ALA A 437 -9.35 5.85 54.30
C ALA A 437 -8.88 5.01 53.08
N PRO A 438 -9.74 4.39 52.26
CA PRO A 438 -9.33 3.65 51.09
C PRO A 438 -8.68 4.55 50.04
N SER A 439 -9.19 5.77 49.82
CA SER A 439 -8.63 6.72 48.87
C SER A 439 -7.26 7.21 49.26
N ARG A 440 -6.96 7.36 50.58
CA ARG A 440 -5.62 7.69 51.07
C ARG A 440 -4.63 6.57 50.84
N GLU A 441 -5.01 5.31 51.11
CA GLU A 441 -4.15 4.16 50.87
C GLU A 441 -3.82 4.00 49.37
N ARG A 442 -4.82 4.22 48.50
CA ARG A 442 -4.63 4.22 47.06
C ARG A 442 -3.72 5.36 46.62
N LEU A 443 -3.85 6.55 47.18
CA LEU A 443 -3.01 7.71 46.88
C LEU A 443 -1.53 7.43 47.25
N GLU A 444 -1.23 6.84 48.38
CA GLU A 444 0.15 6.48 48.78
C GLU A 444 0.78 5.45 47.83
N ARG A 445 0.01 4.45 47.38
CA ARG A 445 0.48 3.46 46.41
C ARG A 445 0.73 4.12 45.04
N LEU A 446 -0.17 4.99 44.64
CA LEU A 446 -0.11 5.71 43.37
C LEU A 446 1.07 6.69 43.32
N ASP A 447 1.37 7.39 44.44
CA ASP A 447 2.51 8.31 44.54
C ASP A 447 3.85 7.53 44.42
N LYS A 448 3.96 6.31 44.95
CA LYS A 448 5.13 5.44 44.75
C LYS A 448 5.25 5.00 43.28
N GLU A 449 4.15 4.49 42.70
CA GLU A 449 4.14 4.05 41.29
C GLU A 449 4.50 5.21 40.35
N LEU A 450 4.02 6.41 40.67
CA LEU A 450 4.29 7.60 39.88
C LEU A 450 5.77 8.03 40.01
N ALA A 451 6.36 7.96 41.23
CA ALA A 451 7.77 8.27 41.43
C ALA A 451 8.69 7.30 40.65
N ASP A 452 8.40 6.00 40.69
CA ASP A 452 9.15 4.97 39.97
C ASP A 452 9.06 5.18 38.46
N LEU A 453 7.88 5.50 37.94
CA LEU A 453 7.68 5.76 36.51
C LEU A 453 8.36 7.07 36.06
N GLU A 454 8.32 8.12 36.88
CA GLU A 454 9.01 9.39 36.59
C GLU A 454 10.54 9.23 36.61
N GLU A 455 11.10 8.39 37.47
CA GLU A 455 12.52 8.07 37.47
C GLU A 455 12.91 7.31 36.20
N LYS A 456 12.12 6.29 35.82
CA LYS A 456 12.31 5.52 34.61
C LYS A 456 12.20 6.42 33.34
N GLN A 457 11.21 7.32 33.31
CA GLN A 457 11.04 8.31 32.26
C GLN A 457 12.27 9.20 32.11
N ARG A 458 12.81 9.74 33.23
CA ARG A 458 14.01 10.60 33.22
C ARG A 458 15.22 9.88 32.64
N THR A 459 15.40 8.63 33.03
CA THR A 459 16.54 7.81 32.57
C THR A 459 16.45 7.54 31.09
N LEU A 460 15.29 7.07 30.61
CA LEU A 460 15.06 6.78 29.19
C LEU A 460 15.09 8.05 28.33
N ASN A 461 14.57 9.16 28.84
CA ASN A 461 14.59 10.44 28.13
C ASN A 461 16.01 10.98 27.97
N ALA A 462 16.84 10.88 29.01
CA ALA A 462 18.25 11.28 28.94
C ALA A 462 19.04 10.40 27.95
N GLN A 463 18.78 9.10 27.94
CA GLN A 463 19.39 8.18 26.99
C GLN A 463 18.96 8.51 25.56
N TRP A 464 17.66 8.64 25.32
CA TRP A 464 17.12 9.00 24.00
C TRP A 464 17.68 10.32 23.47
N GLN A 465 17.76 11.35 24.34
CA GLN A 465 18.32 12.64 23.94
C GLN A 465 19.81 12.54 23.57
N ALA A 466 20.57 11.76 24.32
CA ALA A 466 21.99 11.52 24.04
C ALA A 466 22.20 10.79 22.71
N GLU A 467 21.40 9.75 22.43
CA GLU A 467 21.44 9.02 21.16
C GLU A 467 21.02 9.93 19.98
N LYS A 468 19.97 10.74 20.15
CA LYS A 468 19.51 11.70 19.15
C LYS A 468 20.57 12.74 18.82
N ASP A 469 21.25 13.29 19.83
CA ASP A 469 22.31 14.30 19.61
C ASP A 469 23.50 13.72 18.81
N VAL A 470 23.83 12.44 19.03
CA VAL A 470 24.88 11.75 18.25
C VAL A 470 24.44 11.57 16.79
N LEU A 471 23.18 11.20 16.55
CA LEU A 471 22.62 11.07 15.20
C LEU A 471 22.56 12.38 14.44
N GLU A 472 22.16 13.47 15.11
CA GLU A 472 22.13 14.81 14.49
C GLU A 472 23.54 15.28 14.12
N ARG A 473 24.56 15.03 14.97
CA ARG A 473 25.96 15.35 14.64
C ARG A 473 26.45 14.57 13.43
N ARG A 474 26.16 13.26 13.34
CA ARG A 474 26.52 12.45 12.18
C ARG A 474 25.90 13.00 10.90
N LYS A 475 24.61 13.38 10.95
CA LYS A 475 23.91 13.99 9.81
C LYS A 475 24.58 15.29 9.38
N THR A 476 24.88 16.17 10.32
CA THR A 476 25.55 17.44 10.06
C THR A 476 26.90 17.23 9.41
N PHE A 477 27.70 16.26 9.88
CA PHE A 477 28.99 15.96 9.27
C PHE A 477 28.86 15.42 7.83
N LYS A 478 27.86 14.58 7.54
CA LYS A 478 27.62 14.11 6.16
C LYS A 478 27.23 15.26 5.24
N GLU A 479 26.30 16.12 5.65
CA GLU A 479 25.90 17.31 4.89
C GLU A 479 27.06 18.27 4.64
N GLU A 480 27.95 18.44 5.62
CA GLU A 480 29.15 19.24 5.45
C GLU A 480 30.17 18.60 4.50
N ILE A 481 30.35 17.27 4.57
CA ILE A 481 31.22 16.53 3.63
C ILE A 481 30.71 16.69 2.19
N ASP A 482 29.42 16.55 1.96
CA ASP A 482 28.81 16.73 0.63
C ASP A 482 29.00 18.16 0.11
N ARG A 483 28.82 19.16 0.99
CA ARG A 483 29.06 20.55 0.64
C ARG A 483 30.52 20.80 0.25
N VAL A 484 31.45 20.28 1.06
CA VAL A 484 32.88 20.41 0.79
C VAL A 484 33.28 19.71 -0.51
N ASN A 485 32.69 18.55 -0.82
CA ASN A 485 32.92 17.86 -2.09
C ASN A 485 32.44 18.68 -3.29
N ILE A 486 31.29 19.35 -3.19
CA ILE A 486 30.81 20.27 -4.23
C ILE A 486 31.76 21.46 -4.38
N GLU A 487 32.23 22.04 -3.27
CA GLU A 487 33.21 23.14 -3.27
C GLU A 487 34.54 22.72 -3.90
N ILE A 488 35.00 21.49 -3.64
CA ILE A 488 36.23 20.94 -4.28
C ILE A 488 36.02 20.83 -5.79
N GLN A 489 34.91 20.24 -6.25
CA GLN A 489 34.62 20.12 -7.69
C GLN A 489 34.50 21.49 -8.37
N GLN A 490 33.99 22.48 -7.67
CA GLN A 490 33.85 23.82 -8.17
C GLN A 490 35.22 24.50 -8.29
N ALA A 491 36.08 24.38 -7.26
CA ALA A 491 37.45 24.87 -7.27
C ALA A 491 38.32 24.18 -8.36
N GLU A 492 38.14 22.87 -8.58
CA GLU A 492 38.81 22.14 -9.65
C GLU A 492 38.38 22.63 -11.04
N ARG A 493 37.11 22.96 -11.26
CA ARG A 493 36.59 23.55 -12.51
C ARG A 493 37.10 24.97 -12.76
N GLU A 494 37.31 25.74 -11.69
CA GLU A 494 37.88 27.10 -11.75
C GLU A 494 39.39 27.10 -11.80
N TYR A 495 40.07 25.94 -11.81
CA TYR A 495 41.52 25.76 -11.78
C TYR A 495 42.23 26.37 -10.54
N ASP A 496 41.47 26.55 -9.44
CA ASP A 496 42.03 26.96 -8.15
C ASP A 496 42.51 25.71 -7.35
N LEU A 497 43.63 25.16 -7.77
CA LEU A 497 44.22 23.96 -7.23
C LEU A 497 44.67 24.11 -5.75
N ASN A 498 45.02 25.36 -5.33
CA ASN A 498 45.41 25.59 -3.93
C ASN A 498 44.21 25.47 -3.01
N LYS A 499 43.07 26.07 -3.36
CA LYS A 499 41.81 25.95 -2.61
C LYS A 499 41.26 24.54 -2.62
N ALA A 500 41.33 23.84 -3.75
CA ALA A 500 40.93 22.44 -3.85
C ALA A 500 41.77 21.53 -2.94
N ALA A 501 43.10 21.75 -2.88
CA ALA A 501 44.01 21.03 -2.01
C ALA A 501 43.74 21.28 -0.51
N GLU A 502 43.53 22.55 -0.11
CA GLU A 502 43.19 22.93 1.26
C GLU A 502 41.89 22.28 1.73
N LEU A 503 40.85 22.31 0.90
CA LEU A 503 39.56 21.66 1.19
C LEU A 503 39.68 20.14 1.26
N LYS A 504 40.42 19.52 0.34
CA LYS A 504 40.55 18.08 0.25
C LYS A 504 41.42 17.47 1.34
N TYR A 505 42.58 18.02 1.64
CA TYR A 505 43.54 17.46 2.59
C TYR A 505 43.39 18.06 3.99
N GLY A 506 42.75 19.23 4.13
CA GLY A 506 42.45 19.84 5.41
C GLY A 506 41.05 19.54 5.89
N LYS A 507 40.04 20.23 5.36
CA LYS A 507 38.68 20.22 5.89
C LYS A 507 37.96 18.86 5.69
N LEU A 508 38.07 18.25 4.50
CA LEU A 508 37.43 16.97 4.22
C LEU A 508 37.95 15.83 5.11
N THR A 509 39.29 15.77 5.27
CA THR A 509 39.93 14.73 6.11
C THR A 509 39.52 14.87 7.57
N GLU A 510 39.41 16.10 8.08
CA GLU A 510 38.98 16.35 9.46
C GLU A 510 37.52 15.96 9.67
N LEU A 511 36.62 16.30 8.75
CA LEU A 511 35.20 15.91 8.80
C LEU A 511 35.03 14.40 8.69
N GLN A 512 35.81 13.72 7.86
CA GLN A 512 35.81 12.26 7.73
C GLN A 512 36.25 11.60 9.06
N ARG A 513 37.27 12.12 9.73
CA ARG A 513 37.71 11.63 11.04
C ARG A 513 36.62 11.80 12.09
N GLN A 514 35.96 12.97 12.15
CA GLN A 514 34.86 13.23 13.10
C GLN A 514 33.65 12.34 12.84
N LEU A 515 33.35 12.04 11.56
CA LEU A 515 32.31 11.10 11.18
C LEU A 515 32.65 9.68 11.67
N GLU A 516 33.87 9.21 11.46
CA GLU A 516 34.33 7.88 11.88
C GLU A 516 34.33 7.71 13.42
N GLU A 517 34.75 8.74 14.16
CA GLU A 517 34.66 8.77 15.65
C GLU A 517 33.18 8.66 16.10
N THR A 518 32.28 9.39 15.44
CA THR A 518 30.83 9.38 15.76
C THR A 518 30.20 8.02 15.42
N GLU A 519 30.58 7.41 14.29
CA GLU A 519 30.12 6.07 13.91
C GLU A 519 30.65 4.98 14.87
N THR A 520 31.86 5.12 15.35
CA THR A 520 32.42 4.20 16.35
C THR A 520 31.67 4.28 17.69
N GLN A 521 31.30 5.48 18.12
CA GLN A 521 30.49 5.70 19.33
C GLN A 521 29.11 5.06 19.19
N LEU A 522 28.45 5.25 18.04
CA LEU A 522 27.17 4.64 17.72
C LEU A 522 27.23 3.10 17.74
N ALA A 523 28.24 2.52 17.09
CA ALA A 523 28.42 1.07 17.05
C ALA A 523 28.65 0.46 18.46
N GLN A 524 29.38 1.15 19.33
CA GLN A 524 29.56 0.72 20.71
C GLN A 524 28.26 0.75 21.52
N THR A 525 27.42 1.76 21.32
CA THR A 525 26.11 1.89 21.98
C THR A 525 25.14 0.82 21.49
N GLN A 526 25.10 0.55 20.19
CA GLN A 526 24.26 -0.49 19.59
C GLN A 526 24.66 -1.91 20.04
N ASN A 527 25.95 -2.23 20.07
CA ASN A 527 26.47 -3.53 20.51
C ASN A 527 26.21 -3.80 22.00
N SER A 528 25.94 -2.79 22.82
CA SER A 528 25.59 -2.97 24.23
C SER A 528 24.13 -3.47 24.43
N GLY A 529 23.32 -3.62 23.37
CA GLY A 529 21.94 -4.09 23.42
C GLY A 529 20.96 -3.13 24.13
N ARG A 530 21.38 -1.90 24.40
CA ARG A 530 20.60 -0.88 25.12
C ARG A 530 20.19 0.33 24.28
N SER A 531 20.45 0.29 22.97
CA SER A 531 20.08 1.40 22.09
C SER A 531 18.55 1.50 21.94
N LEU A 532 18.01 2.70 22.14
CA LEU A 532 16.61 3.03 21.97
C LEU A 532 16.30 3.39 20.51
N LEU A 533 17.30 3.85 19.75
CA LEU A 533 17.16 4.25 18.35
C LEU A 533 17.86 3.22 17.45
N ARG A 534 17.09 2.64 16.54
CA ARG A 534 17.59 1.76 15.48
C ARG A 534 17.76 2.56 14.19
N GLU A 535 18.75 2.21 13.40
CA GLU A 535 19.07 2.91 12.15
C GLU A 535 19.06 1.99 10.93
N GLU A 536 18.92 0.70 11.15
CA GLU A 536 18.96 -0.29 10.09
C GLU A 536 17.66 -1.08 10.06
N VAL A 537 17.05 -1.11 8.87
CA VAL A 537 15.88 -1.94 8.59
C VAL A 537 16.34 -3.40 8.55
N THR A 538 15.73 -4.22 9.37
CA THR A 538 16.03 -5.65 9.52
C THR A 538 14.92 -6.53 8.97
N GLU A 539 15.16 -7.83 8.90
CA GLU A 539 14.14 -8.83 8.57
C GLU A 539 12.93 -8.76 9.51
N SER A 540 13.15 -8.49 10.80
CA SER A 540 12.08 -8.36 11.79
C SER A 540 11.14 -7.19 11.49
N ASP A 541 11.67 -6.07 10.99
CA ASP A 541 10.86 -4.90 10.63
C ASP A 541 9.97 -5.21 9.43
N ILE A 542 10.49 -5.91 8.42
CA ILE A 542 9.71 -6.40 7.28
C ILE A 542 8.62 -7.36 7.74
N ALA A 543 8.96 -8.31 8.60
CA ALA A 543 7.99 -9.27 9.15
C ALA A 543 6.87 -8.57 9.94
N GLU A 544 7.19 -7.52 10.68
CA GLU A 544 6.19 -6.73 11.41
C GLU A 544 5.20 -6.03 10.48
N ILE A 545 5.66 -5.46 9.37
CA ILE A 545 4.78 -4.82 8.40
C ILE A 545 3.88 -5.86 7.72
N ILE A 546 4.45 -6.99 7.31
CA ILE A 546 3.68 -8.09 6.75
C ILE A 546 2.61 -8.57 7.74
N SER A 547 2.97 -8.68 9.02
CA SER A 547 2.01 -9.01 10.07
C SER A 547 0.86 -8.01 10.15
N LYS A 548 1.14 -6.72 10.05
CA LYS A 548 0.11 -5.66 10.03
C LYS A 548 -0.80 -5.74 8.79
N TRP A 549 -0.23 -6.04 7.62
CA TRP A 549 -0.99 -6.14 6.37
C TRP A 549 -1.85 -7.40 6.29
N THR A 550 -1.30 -8.52 6.75
CA THR A 550 -1.94 -9.85 6.61
C THR A 550 -2.68 -10.30 7.86
N GLY A 551 -2.40 -9.69 9.00
CA GLY A 551 -2.89 -10.13 10.31
C GLY A 551 -2.18 -11.38 10.84
N ILE A 552 -1.08 -11.83 10.24
CA ILE A 552 -0.30 -13.00 10.67
C ILE A 552 0.71 -12.56 11.75
N PRO A 553 0.77 -13.21 12.91
CA PRO A 553 1.69 -12.82 14.00
C PRO A 553 3.17 -12.91 13.61
N ILE A 554 3.97 -11.93 14.06
CA ILE A 554 5.41 -11.84 13.77
C ILE A 554 6.19 -13.07 14.20
N SER A 555 5.87 -13.62 15.38
CA SER A 555 6.57 -14.78 15.94
C SER A 555 6.59 -16.01 15.03
N LYS A 556 5.71 -16.04 14.02
CA LYS A 556 5.60 -17.11 13.03
C LYS A 556 6.32 -16.83 11.71
N LEU A 557 6.69 -15.59 11.48
CA LEU A 557 7.37 -15.17 10.25
C LEU A 557 8.89 -15.37 10.32
N VAL A 558 9.44 -15.42 11.56
CA VAL A 558 10.89 -15.49 11.83
C VAL A 558 11.21 -16.68 12.71
N GLU A 559 11.99 -17.59 12.26
CA GLU A 559 12.79 -18.63 12.95
C GLU A 559 12.19 -19.77 13.79
N SER A 560 10.99 -19.70 14.37
CA SER A 560 10.55 -20.78 15.27
C SER A 560 9.57 -21.81 14.66
N GLU A 561 9.30 -21.74 13.35
CA GLU A 561 8.34 -22.65 12.70
C GLU A 561 8.69 -24.13 12.86
N LYS A 562 9.97 -24.49 12.77
CA LYS A 562 10.39 -25.88 12.86
C LYS A 562 10.18 -26.46 14.26
N GLU A 563 10.55 -25.72 15.31
CA GLU A 563 10.37 -26.18 16.69
C GLU A 563 8.89 -26.24 17.07
N LYS A 564 8.09 -25.25 16.67
CA LYS A 564 6.65 -25.26 16.90
C LYS A 564 5.97 -26.41 16.17
N LEU A 565 6.36 -26.71 14.92
CA LEU A 565 5.79 -27.83 14.18
C LEU A 565 6.14 -29.18 14.82
N LEU A 566 7.29 -29.31 15.43
CA LEU A 566 7.66 -30.52 16.17
C LEU A 566 6.87 -30.69 17.47
N GLN A 567 6.42 -29.60 18.10
CA GLN A 567 5.60 -29.60 19.31
C GLN A 567 4.09 -29.55 19.04
N LEU A 568 3.68 -29.59 17.77
CA LEU A 568 2.27 -29.43 17.36
C LEU A 568 1.37 -30.48 18.04
N GLU A 569 1.79 -31.73 18.05
CA GLU A 569 1.04 -32.84 18.64
C GLU A 569 0.80 -32.61 20.14
N ASP A 570 1.84 -32.29 20.92
CA ASP A 570 1.74 -32.04 22.35
C ASP A 570 0.82 -30.87 22.68
N GLU A 571 0.87 -29.81 21.88
CA GLU A 571 0.03 -28.62 22.07
C GLU A 571 -1.44 -28.88 21.72
N LEU A 572 -1.70 -29.69 20.71
CA LEU A 572 -3.07 -30.09 20.37
C LEU A 572 -3.68 -30.98 21.48
N HIS A 573 -2.89 -31.90 22.06
CA HIS A 573 -3.33 -32.74 23.19
C HIS A 573 -3.73 -31.95 24.45
N LYS A 574 -3.16 -30.74 24.65
CA LYS A 574 -3.58 -29.86 25.76
C LYS A 574 -5.04 -29.37 25.64
N ARG A 575 -5.60 -29.39 24.45
CA ARG A 575 -6.96 -28.90 24.16
C ARG A 575 -7.94 -30.00 23.74
N VAL A 576 -7.47 -31.03 23.04
CA VAL A 576 -8.25 -32.11 22.49
C VAL A 576 -7.88 -33.40 23.25
N ILE A 577 -8.77 -33.87 24.06
CA ILE A 577 -8.57 -35.03 24.94
C ILE A 577 -9.12 -36.27 24.31
N GLY A 578 -8.39 -37.40 24.41
CA GLY A 578 -8.85 -38.74 24.09
C GLY A 578 -9.01 -39.01 22.60
N GLN A 579 -8.32 -38.26 21.70
CA GLN A 579 -8.37 -38.45 20.25
C GLN A 579 -6.94 -38.54 19.69
N ASP A 580 -6.13 -39.44 20.27
CA ASP A 580 -4.69 -39.50 20.01
C ASP A 580 -4.38 -39.78 18.52
N GLU A 581 -5.05 -40.76 17.88
CA GLU A 581 -4.89 -41.04 16.46
C GLU A 581 -5.22 -39.81 15.58
N ALA A 582 -6.32 -39.10 15.97
CA ALA A 582 -6.72 -37.90 15.18
C ALA A 582 -5.70 -36.77 15.27
N VAL A 583 -5.15 -36.54 16.46
CA VAL A 583 -4.15 -35.49 16.68
C VAL A 583 -2.85 -35.83 15.96
N THR A 584 -2.36 -37.06 16.08
CA THR A 584 -1.13 -37.53 15.43
C THR A 584 -1.27 -37.47 13.90
N ALA A 585 -2.38 -38.00 13.32
CA ALA A 585 -2.58 -37.93 11.87
C ALA A 585 -2.62 -36.50 11.30
N VAL A 586 -3.24 -35.57 12.05
CA VAL A 586 -3.29 -34.17 11.67
C VAL A 586 -1.89 -33.53 11.78
N ALA A 587 -1.15 -33.79 12.86
CA ALA A 587 0.19 -33.27 13.06
C ALA A 587 1.15 -33.76 11.94
N ASP A 588 1.13 -35.04 11.64
CA ASP A 588 1.96 -35.64 10.61
C ASP A 588 1.67 -35.07 9.20
N ALA A 589 0.41 -34.90 8.85
CA ALA A 589 0.03 -34.36 7.55
C ALA A 589 0.50 -32.89 7.41
N ILE A 590 0.37 -32.07 8.46
CA ILE A 590 0.83 -30.70 8.46
C ILE A 590 2.35 -30.61 8.42
N GLN A 591 3.05 -31.47 9.18
CA GLN A 591 4.51 -31.54 9.18
C GLN A 591 5.04 -31.96 7.79
N ARG A 592 4.44 -32.95 7.12
CA ARG A 592 4.79 -33.35 5.74
C ARG A 592 4.65 -32.19 4.77
N SER A 593 3.55 -31.45 4.85
CA SER A 593 3.29 -30.31 3.97
C SER A 593 4.30 -29.18 4.18
N ARG A 594 4.56 -28.84 5.43
CA ARG A 594 5.50 -27.76 5.79
C ARG A 594 6.97 -28.14 5.56
N ALA A 595 7.29 -29.43 5.53
CA ALA A 595 8.62 -29.91 5.09
C ALA A 595 8.83 -29.82 3.57
N GLY A 596 7.84 -29.36 2.79
CA GLY A 596 7.93 -29.25 1.34
C GLY A 596 7.75 -30.57 0.59
N LEU A 597 7.21 -31.61 1.25
CA LEU A 597 7.01 -32.93 0.63
C LEU A 597 5.60 -33.09 0.03
N ALA A 598 4.71 -32.13 0.23
CA ALA A 598 3.38 -32.10 -0.39
C ALA A 598 3.38 -31.36 -1.74
N ASP A 599 2.35 -31.57 -2.56
CA ASP A 599 2.16 -30.84 -3.82
C ASP A 599 1.94 -29.36 -3.56
N PRO A 600 2.78 -28.45 -4.09
CA PRO A 600 2.67 -27.01 -3.86
C PRO A 600 1.41 -26.36 -4.46
N ASN A 601 0.69 -27.07 -5.32
CA ASN A 601 -0.55 -26.59 -5.94
C ASN A 601 -1.82 -26.93 -5.16
N ARG A 602 -1.71 -27.72 -4.08
CA ARG A 602 -2.83 -28.14 -3.25
C ARG A 602 -2.87 -27.36 -1.93
N PRO A 603 -4.01 -27.34 -1.20
CA PRO A 603 -4.05 -26.83 0.17
C PRO A 603 -3.00 -27.47 1.07
N THR A 604 -2.60 -26.77 2.14
CA THR A 604 -1.59 -27.27 3.10
C THR A 604 -1.93 -28.68 3.60
N ALA A 605 -3.19 -28.93 3.91
CA ALA A 605 -3.72 -30.25 4.23
C ALA A 605 -5.25 -30.28 4.10
N SER A 606 -5.81 -31.45 3.85
CA SER A 606 -7.25 -31.67 3.71
C SER A 606 -7.70 -32.88 4.52
N PHE A 607 -8.70 -32.70 5.39
CA PHE A 607 -9.16 -33.71 6.33
C PHE A 607 -10.67 -33.91 6.27
N ILE A 608 -11.13 -35.17 6.45
CA ILE A 608 -12.48 -35.45 6.85
C ILE A 608 -12.48 -36.01 8.27
N PHE A 609 -13.22 -35.37 9.18
CA PHE A 609 -13.43 -35.79 10.56
C PHE A 609 -14.76 -36.50 10.69
N LEU A 610 -14.74 -37.79 10.94
CA LEU A 610 -15.90 -38.64 11.13
C LEU A 610 -16.15 -38.93 12.59
N GLY A 611 -17.40 -39.02 13.01
CA GLY A 611 -17.72 -39.42 14.35
C GLY A 611 -18.96 -38.76 14.94
N PRO A 612 -19.40 -39.18 16.11
CA PRO A 612 -20.59 -38.67 16.77
C PRO A 612 -20.44 -37.18 17.14
N THR A 613 -21.53 -36.55 17.52
CA THR A 613 -21.54 -35.16 17.95
C THR A 613 -20.86 -35.00 19.32
N GLY A 614 -20.08 -33.94 19.51
CA GLY A 614 -19.51 -33.59 20.82
C GLY A 614 -18.22 -34.32 21.19
N VAL A 615 -17.55 -35.01 20.28
CA VAL A 615 -16.28 -35.73 20.50
C VAL A 615 -15.01 -34.86 20.25
N GLY A 616 -15.15 -33.62 19.85
CA GLY A 616 -14.01 -32.71 19.70
C GLY A 616 -13.65 -32.30 18.26
N LYS A 617 -14.36 -32.71 17.21
CA LYS A 617 -14.08 -32.39 15.80
C LYS A 617 -13.86 -30.90 15.54
N THR A 618 -14.79 -30.06 15.97
CA THR A 618 -14.68 -28.59 15.81
C THR A 618 -13.64 -27.99 16.74
N GLU A 619 -13.39 -28.58 17.93
CA GLU A 619 -12.37 -28.08 18.86
C GLU A 619 -10.95 -28.31 18.33
N LEU A 620 -10.72 -29.44 17.63
CA LEU A 620 -9.43 -29.67 16.94
C LEU A 620 -9.17 -28.61 15.86
N GLY A 621 -10.20 -28.25 15.07
CA GLY A 621 -10.08 -27.16 14.10
C GLY A 621 -9.74 -25.80 14.76
N LYS A 622 -10.36 -25.49 15.91
CA LYS A 622 -10.04 -24.29 16.69
C LYS A 622 -8.64 -24.33 17.29
N ALA A 623 -8.22 -25.49 17.81
CA ALA A 623 -6.89 -25.68 18.35
C ALA A 623 -5.82 -25.48 17.28
N LEU A 624 -6.05 -26.01 16.07
CA LEU A 624 -5.18 -25.79 14.92
C LEU A 624 -5.10 -24.33 14.52
N ALA A 625 -6.24 -23.64 14.40
CA ALA A 625 -6.26 -22.23 14.06
C ALA A 625 -5.50 -21.39 15.11
N ALA A 626 -5.76 -21.64 16.40
CA ALA A 626 -5.09 -20.96 17.49
C ALA A 626 -3.58 -21.23 17.51
N TYR A 627 -3.14 -22.45 17.21
CA TYR A 627 -1.73 -22.80 17.26
C TYR A 627 -0.97 -22.39 16.03
N LEU A 628 -1.50 -22.66 14.84
CA LEU A 628 -0.82 -22.34 13.59
C LEU A 628 -0.92 -20.87 13.20
N PHE A 629 -1.98 -20.18 13.58
CA PHE A 629 -2.27 -18.80 13.18
C PHE A 629 -2.49 -17.85 14.38
N ASP A 630 -2.15 -18.30 15.61
CA ASP A 630 -2.20 -17.58 16.91
C ASP A 630 -3.56 -16.97 17.28
N THR A 631 -4.62 -17.27 16.52
CA THR A 631 -5.97 -16.80 16.81
C THR A 631 -7.01 -17.83 16.44
N GLU A 632 -8.03 -18.00 17.30
CA GLU A 632 -9.19 -18.83 16.97
C GLU A 632 -10.05 -18.22 15.85
N GLU A 633 -9.91 -16.91 15.58
CA GLU A 633 -10.62 -16.21 14.50
C GLU A 633 -10.11 -16.58 13.11
N ALA A 634 -8.94 -17.22 13.01
CA ALA A 634 -8.45 -17.79 11.76
C ALA A 634 -9.22 -19.04 11.33
N LEU A 635 -10.23 -19.48 12.11
CA LEU A 635 -11.17 -20.53 11.74
C LEU A 635 -12.35 -19.93 10.97
N VAL A 636 -12.42 -20.20 9.66
CA VAL A 636 -13.58 -19.89 8.81
C VAL A 636 -14.53 -21.09 8.84
N ARG A 637 -15.63 -20.97 9.60
CA ARG A 637 -16.62 -22.03 9.71
C ARG A 637 -17.77 -21.79 8.75
N ILE A 638 -18.09 -22.81 7.95
CA ILE A 638 -19.22 -22.83 7.00
C ILE A 638 -20.07 -24.03 7.30
N ASP A 639 -21.31 -23.80 7.70
CA ASP A 639 -22.30 -24.85 8.00
C ASP A 639 -22.99 -25.28 6.70
N MET A 640 -22.77 -26.51 6.27
CA MET A 640 -23.32 -27.03 5.03
C MET A 640 -24.83 -27.24 5.06
N SER A 641 -25.45 -27.20 6.22
CA SER A 641 -26.92 -27.20 6.31
C SER A 641 -27.57 -25.95 5.70
N GLU A 642 -26.81 -24.84 5.58
CA GLU A 642 -27.25 -23.61 4.89
C GLU A 642 -27.12 -23.72 3.36
N TYR A 643 -26.41 -24.73 2.85
CA TYR A 643 -26.06 -24.91 1.43
C TYR A 643 -26.66 -26.19 0.82
N MET A 644 -27.85 -26.56 1.29
CA MET A 644 -28.59 -27.71 0.78
C MET A 644 -29.25 -27.47 -0.58
N GLU A 645 -29.52 -26.20 -0.91
CA GLU A 645 -30.19 -25.81 -2.15
C GLU A 645 -29.20 -25.24 -3.16
N LYS A 646 -29.46 -25.44 -4.46
CA LYS A 646 -28.64 -24.95 -5.55
C LYS A 646 -28.39 -23.42 -5.50
N HIS A 647 -29.41 -22.65 -5.13
CA HIS A 647 -29.31 -21.20 -5.02
C HIS A 647 -28.39 -20.75 -3.88
N SER A 648 -28.23 -21.54 -2.85
CA SER A 648 -27.34 -21.24 -1.74
C SER A 648 -25.87 -21.41 -2.11
N VAL A 649 -25.54 -22.28 -3.08
CA VAL A 649 -24.17 -22.54 -3.50
C VAL A 649 -23.51 -21.26 -4.11
N SER A 650 -24.27 -20.42 -4.81
CA SER A 650 -23.78 -19.16 -5.34
C SER A 650 -23.34 -18.19 -4.25
N ARG A 651 -23.80 -18.31 -3.01
CA ARG A 651 -23.32 -17.50 -1.89
C ARG A 651 -21.91 -17.87 -1.45
N LEU A 652 -21.41 -19.08 -1.77
CA LEU A 652 -20.03 -19.47 -1.44
C LEU A 652 -19.00 -18.76 -2.30
N ILE A 653 -19.25 -18.66 -3.62
CA ILE A 653 -18.31 -18.12 -4.61
C ILE A 653 -18.78 -16.81 -5.25
N GLY A 654 -19.96 -16.32 -4.88
CA GLY A 654 -20.57 -15.12 -5.43
C GLY A 654 -21.71 -15.42 -6.42
N ALA A 655 -22.65 -14.48 -6.56
CA ALA A 655 -23.76 -14.57 -7.51
C ALA A 655 -23.29 -14.26 -8.94
N PRO A 656 -23.81 -14.94 -9.98
CA PRO A 656 -23.50 -14.62 -11.37
C PRO A 656 -23.90 -13.19 -11.74
N PRO A 657 -23.31 -12.58 -12.79
CA PRO A 657 -23.68 -11.26 -13.27
C PRO A 657 -25.18 -11.11 -13.54
N GLY A 658 -25.79 -10.06 -13.01
CA GLY A 658 -27.21 -9.78 -13.16
C GLY A 658 -28.13 -10.33 -12.06
N TYR A 659 -27.61 -11.06 -11.07
CA TYR A 659 -28.37 -11.51 -9.90
C TYR A 659 -28.10 -10.60 -8.69
N VAL A 660 -29.07 -10.56 -7.77
CA VAL A 660 -28.95 -9.83 -6.50
C VAL A 660 -27.80 -10.42 -5.68
N GLY A 661 -26.87 -9.57 -5.18
CA GLY A 661 -25.69 -10.00 -4.42
C GLY A 661 -24.41 -10.21 -5.26
N TYR A 662 -24.40 -9.83 -6.54
CA TYR A 662 -23.20 -9.89 -7.38
C TYR A 662 -22.04 -9.05 -6.83
N ASP A 663 -22.33 -7.85 -6.33
CA ASP A 663 -21.33 -6.93 -5.78
C ASP A 663 -20.81 -7.31 -4.38
N GLU A 664 -21.51 -8.22 -3.67
CA GLU A 664 -21.15 -8.61 -2.30
C GLU A 664 -20.03 -9.67 -2.25
N GLY A 665 -19.70 -10.31 -3.39
CA GLY A 665 -18.73 -11.40 -3.43
C GLY A 665 -19.23 -12.70 -2.77
N GLY A 666 -18.42 -13.76 -2.81
CA GLY A 666 -18.75 -15.03 -2.16
C GLY A 666 -18.28 -15.11 -0.71
N GLN A 667 -19.07 -15.68 0.18
CA GLN A 667 -18.75 -15.79 1.60
C GLN A 667 -17.42 -16.53 1.85
N LEU A 668 -17.20 -17.65 1.15
CA LEU A 668 -15.97 -18.42 1.23
C LEU A 668 -14.80 -17.66 0.58
N THR A 669 -15.00 -17.21 -0.66
CA THR A 669 -13.95 -16.55 -1.45
C THR A 669 -13.49 -15.26 -0.81
N GLU A 670 -14.39 -14.41 -0.33
CA GLU A 670 -14.05 -13.17 0.37
C GLU A 670 -13.31 -13.41 1.71
N SER A 671 -13.76 -14.43 2.47
CA SER A 671 -13.13 -14.77 3.75
C SER A 671 -11.66 -15.18 3.56
N ILE A 672 -11.39 -16.01 2.53
CA ILE A 672 -10.03 -16.48 2.24
C ILE A 672 -9.19 -15.41 1.53
N ARG A 673 -9.78 -14.59 0.68
CA ARG A 673 -9.08 -13.46 0.07
C ARG A 673 -8.53 -12.50 1.13
N ARG A 674 -9.32 -12.24 2.18
CA ARG A 674 -8.92 -11.39 3.31
C ARG A 674 -7.95 -12.07 4.26
N ARG A 675 -8.06 -13.40 4.43
CA ARG A 675 -7.23 -14.20 5.34
C ARG A 675 -6.79 -15.49 4.65
N PRO A 676 -5.74 -15.45 3.81
CA PRO A 676 -5.28 -16.64 3.06
C PRO A 676 -4.76 -17.76 3.97
N TYR A 677 -4.32 -17.40 5.17
CA TYR A 677 -3.86 -18.32 6.21
C TYR A 677 -5.00 -18.57 7.17
N ALA A 678 -5.78 -19.60 6.90
CA ALA A 678 -6.95 -19.95 7.69
C ALA A 678 -7.17 -21.46 7.75
N VAL A 679 -7.88 -21.90 8.78
CA VAL A 679 -8.50 -23.21 8.82
C VAL A 679 -9.93 -23.06 8.32
N VAL A 680 -10.27 -23.69 7.21
CA VAL A 680 -11.63 -23.69 6.65
C VAL A 680 -12.34 -24.94 7.12
N LEU A 681 -13.37 -24.78 7.92
CA LEU A 681 -14.17 -25.87 8.47
C LEU A 681 -15.54 -25.93 7.78
N PHE A 682 -15.73 -26.93 6.96
CA PHE A 682 -17.02 -27.27 6.38
C PHE A 682 -17.73 -28.24 7.32
N ASP A 683 -18.72 -27.76 8.05
CA ASP A 683 -19.45 -28.55 9.06
C ASP A 683 -20.64 -29.26 8.42
N GLU A 684 -20.83 -30.55 8.76
CA GLU A 684 -21.88 -31.40 8.25
C GLU A 684 -21.92 -31.54 6.70
N ILE A 685 -20.76 -31.90 6.12
CA ILE A 685 -20.55 -31.94 4.66
C ILE A 685 -21.54 -32.85 3.93
N GLU A 686 -22.08 -33.89 4.58
CA GLU A 686 -23.09 -34.78 4.03
C GLU A 686 -24.41 -34.08 3.65
N LYS A 687 -24.66 -32.88 4.18
CA LYS A 687 -25.86 -32.10 3.90
C LYS A 687 -25.72 -31.19 2.69
N ALA A 688 -24.50 -31.02 2.19
CA ALA A 688 -24.20 -30.10 1.09
C ALA A 688 -24.86 -30.50 -0.23
N HIS A 689 -25.29 -29.50 -1.00
CA HIS A 689 -25.73 -29.73 -2.38
C HIS A 689 -24.62 -30.32 -3.24
N PRO A 690 -24.90 -31.20 -4.22
CA PRO A 690 -23.90 -31.80 -5.10
C PRO A 690 -22.96 -30.81 -5.80
N ASP A 691 -23.41 -29.59 -6.11
CA ASP A 691 -22.60 -28.57 -6.74
C ASP A 691 -21.48 -28.00 -5.81
N VAL A 692 -21.64 -28.09 -4.48
CA VAL A 692 -20.60 -27.73 -3.50
C VAL A 692 -19.39 -28.64 -3.68
N PHE A 693 -19.61 -29.96 -3.92
CA PHE A 693 -18.49 -30.88 -4.15
C PHE A 693 -17.66 -30.54 -5.40
N ASN A 694 -18.28 -29.95 -6.43
CA ASN A 694 -17.55 -29.49 -7.62
C ASN A 694 -16.58 -28.35 -7.27
N ILE A 695 -17.01 -27.41 -6.40
CA ILE A 695 -16.14 -26.34 -5.89
C ILE A 695 -15.03 -26.94 -5.02
N MET A 696 -15.38 -27.89 -4.15
CA MET A 696 -14.39 -28.53 -3.29
C MET A 696 -13.35 -29.31 -4.08
N LEU A 697 -13.75 -30.01 -5.16
CA LEU A 697 -12.81 -30.69 -6.06
C LEU A 697 -11.79 -29.70 -6.66
N GLN A 698 -12.24 -28.53 -7.07
CA GLN A 698 -11.35 -27.49 -7.59
C GLN A 698 -10.38 -26.97 -6.51
N ILE A 699 -10.85 -26.77 -5.27
CA ILE A 699 -10.00 -26.38 -4.13
C ILE A 699 -8.94 -27.46 -3.88
N LEU A 700 -9.36 -28.73 -3.80
CA LEU A 700 -8.49 -29.86 -3.43
C LEU A 700 -7.48 -30.22 -4.52
N ASP A 701 -7.79 -30.00 -5.80
CA ASP A 701 -6.89 -30.30 -6.91
C ASP A 701 -5.95 -29.14 -7.25
N ASP A 702 -6.52 -27.94 -7.44
CA ASP A 702 -5.79 -26.77 -7.96
C ASP A 702 -5.38 -25.78 -6.87
N GLY A 703 -5.84 -25.97 -5.62
CA GLY A 703 -5.61 -25.04 -4.51
C GLY A 703 -6.17 -23.64 -4.76
N ARG A 704 -7.12 -23.48 -5.69
CA ARG A 704 -7.68 -22.17 -6.04
C ARG A 704 -9.12 -22.29 -6.53
N VAL A 705 -9.88 -21.22 -6.40
CA VAL A 705 -11.25 -21.10 -6.93
C VAL A 705 -11.39 -19.74 -7.61
N THR A 706 -12.07 -19.72 -8.76
CA THR A 706 -12.44 -18.46 -9.41
C THR A 706 -13.83 -18.05 -8.93
N ASP A 707 -13.94 -16.82 -8.40
CA ASP A 707 -15.22 -16.26 -7.96
C ASP A 707 -16.09 -15.84 -9.16
N SER A 708 -17.30 -15.40 -8.86
CA SER A 708 -18.24 -14.94 -9.88
C SER A 708 -17.81 -13.63 -10.59
N GLN A 709 -16.87 -12.90 -10.04
CA GLN A 709 -16.33 -11.68 -10.60
C GLN A 709 -15.08 -11.93 -11.47
N GLY A 710 -14.61 -13.18 -11.53
CA GLY A 710 -13.42 -13.57 -12.30
C GLY A 710 -12.11 -13.54 -11.51
N HIS A 711 -12.15 -13.22 -10.22
CA HIS A 711 -10.95 -13.21 -9.39
C HIS A 711 -10.60 -14.63 -8.96
N THR A 712 -9.34 -14.99 -9.05
CA THR A 712 -8.84 -16.26 -8.55
C THR A 712 -8.43 -16.12 -7.09
N VAL A 713 -9.05 -16.91 -6.21
CA VAL A 713 -8.78 -16.95 -4.78
C VAL A 713 -7.91 -18.16 -4.46
N ASP A 714 -6.80 -17.96 -3.78
CA ASP A 714 -5.78 -18.97 -3.47
C ASP A 714 -6.06 -19.62 -2.09
N PHE A 715 -6.13 -20.96 -2.06
CA PHE A 715 -6.35 -21.81 -0.89
C PHE A 715 -5.09 -22.60 -0.49
N LYS A 716 -3.96 -22.45 -1.18
CA LYS A 716 -2.75 -23.27 -0.96
C LYS A 716 -2.21 -23.16 0.46
N ASN A 717 -2.41 -22.01 1.09
CA ASN A 717 -1.98 -21.74 2.46
C ASN A 717 -3.04 -22.08 3.52
N SER A 718 -4.19 -22.57 3.11
CA SER A 718 -5.28 -22.94 4.03
C SER A 718 -5.25 -24.44 4.36
N ILE A 719 -5.86 -24.77 5.50
CA ILE A 719 -6.13 -26.14 5.93
C ILE A 719 -7.63 -26.37 5.79
N ILE A 720 -8.00 -27.39 5.05
CA ILE A 720 -9.39 -27.74 4.78
C ILE A 720 -9.83 -28.86 5.73
N ILE A 721 -10.83 -28.61 6.55
CA ILE A 721 -11.42 -29.58 7.45
C ILE A 721 -12.90 -29.73 7.09
N MET A 722 -13.34 -30.96 6.89
CA MET A 722 -14.72 -31.31 6.67
C MET A 722 -15.19 -32.18 7.83
N THR A 723 -16.32 -31.88 8.45
CA THR A 723 -16.89 -32.75 9.49
C THR A 723 -18.10 -33.51 8.95
N SER A 724 -18.27 -34.73 9.40
CA SER A 724 -19.43 -35.54 9.07
C SER A 724 -19.83 -36.45 10.23
N ASN A 725 -21.12 -36.72 10.28
CA ASN A 725 -21.70 -37.64 11.24
C ASN A 725 -22.04 -39.01 10.60
N ILE A 726 -21.62 -39.27 9.35
CA ILE A 726 -21.80 -40.54 8.68
C ILE A 726 -21.06 -41.64 9.45
N GLY A 727 -21.69 -42.75 9.65
CA GLY A 727 -21.15 -43.91 10.38
C GLY A 727 -21.12 -43.76 11.91
N SER A 728 -21.64 -42.67 12.46
CA SER A 728 -21.64 -42.42 13.93
C SER A 728 -22.31 -43.54 14.77
N GLN A 729 -23.35 -44.19 14.23
CA GLN A 729 -23.97 -45.33 14.91
C GLN A 729 -23.00 -46.51 15.09
N PHE A 730 -22.22 -46.86 14.05
CA PHE A 730 -21.24 -47.94 14.13
C PHE A 730 -20.13 -47.63 15.15
N ILE A 731 -19.77 -46.35 15.29
CA ILE A 731 -18.78 -45.88 16.27
C ILE A 731 -19.33 -46.00 17.68
N LEU A 732 -20.62 -45.69 17.90
CA LEU A 732 -21.25 -45.76 19.21
C LEU A 732 -21.56 -47.21 19.62
N ASP A 733 -21.99 -48.06 18.68
CA ASP A 733 -22.37 -49.45 18.97
C ASP A 733 -21.14 -50.32 19.33
N LEU A 734 -19.97 -49.99 18.83
CA LEU A 734 -18.71 -50.70 19.06
C LEU A 734 -17.78 -49.97 20.04
N ALA A 735 -18.24 -48.90 20.66
CA ALA A 735 -17.47 -48.11 21.63
C ALA A 735 -17.15 -48.94 22.87
N GLY A 736 -15.87 -49.14 23.19
CA GLY A 736 -15.38 -49.79 24.41
C GLY A 736 -14.71 -51.15 24.21
N ASP A 737 -14.58 -51.62 23.00
CA ASP A 737 -13.86 -52.87 22.71
C ASP A 737 -12.85 -52.67 21.56
N ASP A 738 -11.58 -52.48 21.90
CA ASP A 738 -10.47 -52.29 20.97
C ASP A 738 -10.29 -53.45 19.99
N SER A 739 -10.85 -54.65 20.33
CA SER A 739 -10.75 -55.81 19.44
C SER A 739 -11.58 -55.70 18.16
N HIS A 740 -12.55 -54.79 18.11
CA HIS A 740 -13.46 -54.59 16.98
C HIS A 740 -13.15 -53.29 16.18
N TYR A 741 -12.03 -52.63 16.46
CA TYR A 741 -11.68 -51.35 15.80
C TYR A 741 -11.60 -51.47 14.26
N ASP A 742 -10.94 -52.50 13.75
CA ASP A 742 -10.82 -52.72 12.30
C ASP A 742 -12.20 -53.00 11.63
N GLU A 743 -13.07 -53.67 12.30
CA GLU A 743 -14.46 -53.91 11.84
C GLU A 743 -15.26 -52.60 11.83
N MET A 744 -15.20 -51.82 12.88
CA MET A 744 -15.81 -50.49 12.97
C MET A 744 -15.30 -49.58 11.84
N ARG A 745 -13.99 -49.52 11.68
CA ARG A 745 -13.34 -48.71 10.62
C ARG A 745 -13.83 -49.15 9.23
N SER A 746 -13.87 -50.46 8.97
CA SER A 746 -14.33 -50.99 7.69
C SER A 746 -15.78 -50.57 7.38
N ARG A 747 -16.69 -50.68 8.36
CA ARG A 747 -18.11 -50.32 8.23
C ARG A 747 -18.29 -48.81 8.03
N VAL A 748 -17.55 -48.00 8.74
CA VAL A 748 -17.54 -46.52 8.58
C VAL A 748 -17.04 -46.15 7.17
N MET A 749 -15.97 -46.78 6.69
CA MET A 749 -15.42 -46.51 5.36
C MET A 749 -16.39 -46.99 4.25
N GLU A 750 -17.13 -48.05 4.46
CA GLU A 750 -18.17 -48.50 3.52
C GLU A 750 -19.34 -47.51 3.46
N ALA A 751 -19.79 -46.99 4.60
CA ALA A 751 -20.81 -45.93 4.65
C ALA A 751 -20.34 -44.65 3.95
N MET A 752 -19.09 -44.31 4.10
CA MET A 752 -18.47 -43.13 3.38
C MET A 752 -18.47 -43.34 1.87
N ARG A 753 -18.07 -44.52 1.38
CA ARG A 753 -18.05 -44.82 -0.07
C ARG A 753 -19.45 -44.83 -0.69
N THR A 754 -20.49 -45.11 0.13
CA THR A 754 -21.88 -45.05 -0.31
C THR A 754 -22.40 -43.62 -0.40
N SER A 755 -21.90 -42.74 0.47
CA SER A 755 -22.38 -41.34 0.58
C SER A 755 -21.63 -40.36 -0.29
N PHE A 756 -20.36 -40.58 -0.56
CA PHE A 756 -19.53 -39.68 -1.34
C PHE A 756 -18.97 -40.35 -2.58
N ARG A 757 -18.73 -39.53 -3.63
CA ARG A 757 -18.14 -40.03 -4.88
C ARG A 757 -16.66 -40.42 -4.65
N PRO A 758 -16.20 -41.55 -5.27
CA PRO A 758 -14.82 -42.02 -5.11
C PRO A 758 -13.78 -40.97 -5.50
N GLU A 759 -14.06 -40.14 -6.52
CA GLU A 759 -13.21 -39.08 -6.99
C GLU A 759 -12.98 -37.99 -5.92
N PHE A 760 -13.95 -37.71 -5.07
CA PHE A 760 -13.84 -36.76 -3.97
C PHE A 760 -13.01 -37.35 -2.82
N LEU A 761 -13.27 -38.60 -2.42
CA LEU A 761 -12.54 -39.24 -1.34
C LEU A 761 -11.04 -39.43 -1.64
N ASN A 762 -10.69 -39.68 -2.91
CA ASN A 762 -9.30 -39.87 -3.33
C ASN A 762 -8.45 -38.57 -3.32
N ARG A 763 -9.07 -37.42 -3.15
CA ARG A 763 -8.37 -36.11 -3.11
C ARG A 763 -8.13 -35.58 -1.71
N ILE A 764 -8.67 -36.29 -0.72
CA ILE A 764 -8.52 -35.94 0.68
C ILE A 764 -7.27 -36.64 1.22
N ASP A 765 -6.44 -35.86 1.92
CA ASP A 765 -5.15 -36.39 2.42
C ASP A 765 -5.37 -37.42 3.52
N GLU A 766 -6.29 -37.16 4.48
CA GLU A 766 -6.56 -38.10 5.58
C GLU A 766 -8.04 -38.12 5.97
N ILE A 767 -8.55 -39.34 6.21
CA ILE A 767 -9.89 -39.57 6.73
C ILE A 767 -9.72 -40.05 8.18
N ILE A 768 -10.17 -39.24 9.11
CA ILE A 768 -9.91 -39.39 10.54
C ILE A 768 -11.23 -39.74 11.27
N ILE A 769 -11.19 -40.82 12.05
CA ILE A 769 -12.35 -41.32 12.83
C ILE A 769 -12.18 -40.91 14.28
N PHE A 770 -13.11 -40.09 14.77
CA PHE A 770 -13.21 -39.70 16.18
C PHE A 770 -14.04 -40.73 16.94
N HIS A 771 -13.50 -41.29 18.00
CA HIS A 771 -14.20 -42.24 18.83
C HIS A 771 -15.01 -41.56 19.93
N GLY A 772 -15.92 -42.31 20.57
CA GLY A 772 -16.75 -41.85 21.69
C GLY A 772 -15.87 -41.56 22.92
N LEU A 773 -16.21 -40.50 23.67
CA LEU A 773 -15.44 -40.09 24.84
C LEU A 773 -15.70 -41.02 26.03
N GLN A 774 -14.64 -41.41 26.74
CA GLN A 774 -14.69 -42.18 27.97
C GLN A 774 -14.91 -41.27 29.20
N LYS A 775 -15.39 -41.84 30.33
CA LYS A 775 -15.60 -41.06 31.57
C LYS A 775 -14.33 -40.38 32.10
N SER A 776 -13.17 -41.04 31.97
CA SER A 776 -11.87 -40.49 32.37
C SER A 776 -11.47 -39.24 31.52
N GLU A 777 -11.80 -39.26 30.24
CA GLU A 777 -11.55 -38.15 29.31
C GLU A 777 -12.46 -36.94 29.58
N LEU A 778 -13.72 -37.19 29.91
CA LEU A 778 -14.69 -36.17 30.31
C LEU A 778 -14.23 -35.38 31.53
N ARG A 779 -13.63 -36.04 32.52
CA ARG A 779 -13.05 -35.38 33.69
C ARG A 779 -11.96 -34.38 33.31
N GLN A 780 -11.08 -34.76 32.38
CA GLN A 780 -10.02 -33.85 31.85
C GLN A 780 -10.63 -32.69 31.09
N ILE A 781 -11.68 -32.90 30.30
CA ILE A 781 -12.43 -31.87 29.61
C ILE A 781 -13.05 -30.87 30.59
N VAL A 782 -13.65 -31.37 31.71
CA VAL A 782 -14.17 -30.53 32.80
C VAL A 782 -13.04 -29.61 33.34
N GLN A 783 -11.86 -30.17 33.63
CA GLN A 783 -10.71 -29.40 34.14
C GLN A 783 -10.31 -28.26 33.17
N ILE A 784 -10.28 -28.53 31.85
CA ILE A 784 -9.99 -27.52 30.84
C ILE A 784 -11.04 -26.39 30.86
N GLN A 785 -12.33 -26.74 30.95
CA GLN A 785 -13.40 -25.74 31.00
C GLN A 785 -13.38 -24.92 32.31
N VAL A 786 -13.06 -25.54 33.41
CA VAL A 786 -12.92 -24.91 34.74
C VAL A 786 -11.71 -23.91 34.69
N LYS A 787 -10.58 -24.29 34.11
CA LYS A 787 -9.45 -23.37 33.94
C LYS A 787 -9.83 -22.13 33.10
N ARG A 788 -10.69 -22.30 32.11
CA ARG A 788 -11.21 -21.14 31.34
C ARG A 788 -12.09 -20.23 32.20
N LEU A 789 -12.86 -20.80 33.12
CA LEU A 789 -13.65 -20.03 34.08
C LEU A 789 -12.72 -19.32 35.08
N GLU A 790 -11.74 -20.01 35.60
CA GLU A 790 -10.74 -19.45 36.52
C GLU A 790 -10.01 -18.26 35.95
N LYS A 791 -9.60 -18.33 34.66
CA LYS A 791 -9.00 -17.19 33.95
C LYS A 791 -9.94 -15.97 33.90
N ARG A 792 -11.24 -16.15 33.73
CA ARG A 792 -12.24 -15.06 33.78
C ARG A 792 -12.42 -14.49 35.20
N LEU A 793 -12.31 -15.34 36.23
CA LEU A 793 -12.38 -14.90 37.62
C LEU A 793 -11.10 -14.21 38.09
N SER A 794 -9.95 -14.50 37.49
CA SER A 794 -8.67 -13.85 37.82
C SER A 794 -8.67 -12.34 37.53
N ASP A 795 -9.50 -11.86 36.59
CA ASP A 795 -9.69 -10.41 36.32
C ASP A 795 -10.27 -9.69 37.57
N ARG A 796 -11.00 -10.43 38.40
CA ARG A 796 -11.52 -9.98 39.69
C ARG A 796 -10.63 -10.38 40.88
N LYS A 797 -9.42 -10.91 40.63
CA LYS A 797 -8.48 -11.44 41.63
C LYS A 797 -9.07 -12.60 42.46
N MET A 798 -10.07 -13.31 41.92
CA MET A 798 -10.69 -14.45 42.52
C MET A 798 -10.03 -15.73 42.00
N SER A 799 -9.87 -16.75 42.87
CA SER A 799 -9.42 -18.08 42.48
C SER A 799 -10.54 -19.11 42.69
N LEU A 800 -10.50 -20.18 41.90
CA LEU A 800 -11.48 -21.26 41.95
C LEU A 800 -10.76 -22.59 42.05
N LYS A 801 -11.08 -23.39 43.07
CA LYS A 801 -10.61 -24.77 43.21
C LYS A 801 -11.75 -25.72 43.39
N LEU A 802 -11.73 -26.84 42.66
CA LEU A 802 -12.74 -27.92 42.71
C LEU A 802 -12.11 -29.14 43.38
N SER A 803 -12.91 -29.81 44.22
CA SER A 803 -12.56 -31.16 44.69
C SER A 803 -12.66 -32.20 43.59
N GLU A 804 -11.98 -33.32 43.72
CA GLU A 804 -12.06 -34.43 42.76
C GLU A 804 -13.50 -34.94 42.61
N ALA A 805 -14.25 -35.00 43.70
CA ALA A 805 -15.66 -35.36 43.69
C ALA A 805 -16.53 -34.36 42.85
N SER A 806 -16.20 -33.08 42.89
CA SER A 806 -16.90 -32.06 42.13
C SER A 806 -16.61 -32.17 40.62
N LEU A 807 -15.41 -32.57 40.25
CA LEU A 807 -15.04 -32.82 38.84
C LEU A 807 -15.79 -34.04 38.31
N ASP A 808 -15.84 -35.14 39.12
CA ASP A 808 -16.57 -36.35 38.74
C ASP A 808 -18.07 -36.10 38.66
N PHE A 809 -18.65 -35.35 39.59
CA PHE A 809 -20.06 -34.93 39.54
C PHE A 809 -20.39 -34.14 38.25
N LEU A 810 -19.57 -33.16 37.91
CA LEU A 810 -19.78 -32.36 36.67
C LEU A 810 -19.62 -33.20 35.40
N ALA A 811 -18.68 -34.14 35.40
CA ALA A 811 -18.51 -35.10 34.32
C ALA A 811 -19.72 -36.01 34.16
N GLU A 812 -20.29 -36.50 35.24
CA GLU A 812 -21.46 -37.38 35.21
C GLU A 812 -22.73 -36.65 34.80
N VAL A 813 -23.00 -35.48 35.32
CA VAL A 813 -24.16 -34.62 34.96
C VAL A 813 -24.04 -34.11 33.53
N GLY A 814 -22.82 -33.89 33.03
CA GLY A 814 -22.57 -33.41 31.70
C GLY A 814 -22.36 -34.46 30.60
N TYR A 815 -22.44 -35.77 30.95
CA TYR A 815 -22.27 -36.84 29.99
C TYR A 815 -23.60 -37.27 29.37
N ASP A 816 -23.57 -37.43 28.06
CA ASP A 816 -24.64 -38.05 27.29
C ASP A 816 -24.02 -38.99 26.25
N PRO A 817 -24.42 -40.30 26.21
CA PRO A 817 -23.85 -41.25 25.25
C PRO A 817 -23.99 -40.84 23.78
N VAL A 818 -25.06 -40.11 23.42
CA VAL A 818 -25.36 -39.70 22.06
C VAL A 818 -24.75 -38.35 21.69
N PHE A 819 -24.75 -37.42 22.65
CA PHE A 819 -24.31 -36.03 22.44
C PHE A 819 -22.90 -35.76 22.98
N GLY A 820 -22.21 -36.75 23.54
CA GLY A 820 -20.83 -36.67 24.06
C GLY A 820 -20.67 -35.58 25.10
N ALA A 821 -19.64 -34.76 24.97
CA ALA A 821 -19.35 -33.64 25.85
C ALA A 821 -20.15 -32.33 25.55
N ARG A 822 -21.08 -32.33 24.59
CA ARG A 822 -21.87 -31.12 24.25
C ARG A 822 -22.75 -30.62 25.40
N PRO A 823 -23.41 -31.49 26.23
CA PRO A 823 -24.17 -31.08 27.40
C PRO A 823 -23.28 -30.56 28.54
N LEU A 824 -22.00 -30.95 28.59
CA LEU A 824 -21.08 -30.61 29.66
C LEU A 824 -20.95 -29.09 29.86
N LYS A 825 -20.86 -28.32 28.77
CA LYS A 825 -20.80 -26.84 28.86
C LYS A 825 -22.05 -26.28 29.55
N ARG A 826 -23.22 -26.82 29.25
CA ARG A 826 -24.48 -26.38 29.90
C ARG A 826 -24.52 -26.80 31.36
N ALA A 827 -24.02 -28.01 31.69
CA ALA A 827 -23.92 -28.49 33.07
C ALA A 827 -22.99 -27.56 33.89
N ILE A 828 -21.80 -27.24 33.39
CA ILE A 828 -20.88 -26.30 34.04
C ILE A 828 -21.53 -24.92 34.21
N GLN A 829 -22.20 -24.41 33.18
CA GLN A 829 -22.87 -23.11 33.26
C GLN A 829 -23.99 -23.11 34.31
N ARG A 830 -24.80 -24.16 34.39
CA ARG A 830 -25.93 -24.25 35.31
C ARG A 830 -25.48 -24.52 36.75
N GLU A 831 -24.64 -25.51 36.93
CA GLU A 831 -24.27 -26.00 38.27
C GLU A 831 -23.11 -25.19 38.90
N LEU A 832 -22.19 -24.64 38.09
CA LEU A 832 -21.01 -23.94 38.57
C LEU A 832 -21.10 -22.44 38.35
N GLU A 833 -21.12 -21.97 37.10
CA GLU A 833 -21.05 -20.53 36.77
C GLU A 833 -22.22 -19.72 37.33
N THR A 834 -23.46 -20.28 37.19
CA THR A 834 -24.66 -19.57 37.68
C THR A 834 -24.67 -19.47 39.21
N GLN A 835 -24.16 -20.48 39.92
CA GLN A 835 -24.12 -20.43 41.37
C GLN A 835 -23.03 -19.44 41.89
N ILE A 836 -21.87 -19.44 41.26
CA ILE A 836 -20.83 -18.46 41.55
C ILE A 836 -21.32 -17.03 41.31
N ALA A 837 -21.99 -16.83 40.17
CA ALA A 837 -22.57 -15.51 39.83
C ALA A 837 -23.59 -15.04 40.84
N LYS A 838 -24.49 -15.93 41.30
CA LYS A 838 -25.48 -15.63 42.37
C LYS A 838 -24.79 -15.30 43.68
N GLY A 839 -23.74 -16.06 44.07
CA GLY A 839 -22.94 -15.79 45.26
C GLY A 839 -22.27 -14.43 45.24
N ILE A 840 -21.68 -14.04 44.09
CA ILE A 840 -21.09 -12.71 43.92
C ILE A 840 -22.16 -11.61 44.02
N LEU A 841 -23.32 -11.77 43.40
CA LEU A 841 -24.39 -10.79 43.45
C LEU A 841 -25.04 -10.66 44.84
N ARG A 842 -25.00 -11.70 45.65
CA ARG A 842 -25.48 -11.70 47.05
C ARG A 842 -24.41 -11.22 48.07
N GLY A 843 -23.16 -10.96 47.60
CA GLY A 843 -22.06 -10.56 48.44
C GLY A 843 -21.49 -11.72 49.30
N GLU A 844 -21.78 -12.99 48.93
CA GLU A 844 -21.19 -14.17 49.55
C GLU A 844 -19.74 -14.35 49.14
N PHE A 845 -19.40 -13.92 47.93
CA PHE A 845 -18.05 -13.88 47.37
C PHE A 845 -17.71 -12.46 46.92
N ASN A 846 -16.54 -11.96 47.33
CA ASN A 846 -16.01 -10.63 47.02
C ASN A 846 -14.74 -10.75 46.16
N ASP A 847 -14.38 -9.64 45.53
CA ASP A 847 -13.14 -9.56 44.75
C ASP A 847 -11.94 -9.90 45.64
N GLY A 848 -11.11 -10.83 45.21
CA GLY A 848 -9.95 -11.32 45.96
C GLY A 848 -10.20 -12.61 46.79
N ASP A 849 -11.43 -13.15 46.76
CA ASP A 849 -11.76 -14.37 47.50
C ASP A 849 -11.32 -15.65 46.77
N ASN A 850 -11.02 -16.71 47.56
CA ASN A 850 -10.75 -18.04 47.04
C ASN A 850 -11.98 -18.91 47.23
N ILE A 851 -12.55 -19.39 46.14
CA ILE A 851 -13.77 -20.23 46.12
C ILE A 851 -13.35 -21.69 46.03
N PHE A 852 -13.78 -22.52 47.02
CA PHE A 852 -13.63 -23.95 46.98
C PHE A 852 -14.98 -24.59 46.72
N VAL A 853 -15.02 -25.53 45.78
CA VAL A 853 -16.26 -26.25 45.42
C VAL A 853 -16.12 -27.73 45.76
N ASP A 854 -17.08 -28.25 46.52
CA ASP A 854 -17.14 -29.65 46.90
C ASP A 854 -18.54 -30.20 46.64
N VAL A 855 -18.75 -31.52 46.81
CA VAL A 855 -20.05 -32.18 46.67
C VAL A 855 -20.63 -32.51 48.04
N GLU A 856 -21.81 -31.97 48.36
CA GLU A 856 -22.58 -32.28 49.54
C GLU A 856 -24.03 -32.63 49.12
N ASN A 857 -24.53 -33.74 49.53
CA ASN A 857 -25.92 -34.23 49.24
C ASN A 857 -26.26 -34.20 47.73
N GLU A 858 -25.37 -34.75 46.91
CA GLU A 858 -25.54 -34.81 45.45
C GLU A 858 -25.70 -33.43 44.79
N ARG A 859 -25.13 -32.37 45.37
CA ARG A 859 -25.11 -31.01 44.85
C ARG A 859 -23.75 -30.36 45.10
N LEU A 860 -23.38 -29.38 44.27
CA LEU A 860 -22.19 -28.58 44.46
C LEU A 860 -22.38 -27.62 45.64
N ALA A 861 -21.49 -27.70 46.61
CA ALA A 861 -21.41 -26.81 47.77
C ALA A 861 -20.23 -25.85 47.58
N PHE A 862 -20.48 -24.55 47.79
CA PHE A 862 -19.49 -23.51 47.59
C PHE A 862 -19.02 -22.96 48.92
N LYS A 863 -17.72 -22.97 49.17
CA LYS A 863 -17.09 -22.50 50.42
C LYS A 863 -16.05 -21.45 50.13
N ARG A 864 -16.01 -20.40 50.95
CA ARG A 864 -14.94 -19.41 50.92
C ARG A 864 -13.74 -19.91 51.71
N LEU A 865 -12.55 -20.01 51.09
CA LEU A 865 -11.31 -20.36 51.83
C LEU A 865 -10.56 -19.09 52.24
N PRO A 866 -10.04 -19.03 53.51
CA PRO A 866 -9.14 -17.95 53.92
C PRO A 866 -7.85 -17.96 53.07
N ALA A 867 -7.27 -16.81 52.87
CA ALA A 867 -6.08 -16.62 52.03
C ALA A 867 -4.84 -17.42 52.47
N GLU A 868 -4.78 -17.84 53.74
CA GLU A 868 -3.63 -18.54 54.35
C GLU A 868 -3.47 -20.02 53.98
N LEU A 869 -4.46 -20.66 53.38
CA LEU A 869 -4.44 -22.11 53.05
C LEU A 869 -4.05 -22.43 51.58
N VAL A 870 -3.68 -21.44 50.79
CA VAL A 870 -3.39 -21.63 49.34
C VAL A 870 -1.92 -22.01 49.05
N THR A 871 -1.03 -21.93 50.07
CA THR A 871 0.43 -22.18 49.92
C THR A 871 0.91 -23.58 50.29
N ALA A 872 0.00 -24.49 50.65
CA ALA A 872 0.37 -25.86 51.02
C ALA A 872 -0.41 -26.86 50.15
N HIS A 873 0.00 -27.03 48.88
CA HIS A 873 -0.01 -28.31 48.10
C HIS A 873 0.54 -28.06 46.70
#